data_2591f29fed98fb94fcc5466b92aa9bea
#
_entry.id   2591f29fed98fb94fcc5466b92aa9bea
#
_cell.length_a   1.000
_cell.length_b   1.000
_cell.length_c   1.000
_cell.angle_alpha   90.00
_cell.angle_beta   90.00
_cell.angle_gamma   90.00
#
_symmetry.space_group_name_H-M   'P 1'
#
loop_
_entity.id
_entity.type
_entity.pdbx_description
1 polymer ?
#
loop_
_entity_poly.entity_id
_entity_poly.type
_entity_poly.pdbx_seq_one_letter_code
_entity_poly.pdbx_strand_id
1 'polypeptide(L)'
;MLEYRCSSVDWKPSPVVALANSADDSQVAAAREDGSLEIWLVSPGAVGWHCQLVNTIHGDPNSRISSLAWCLAGSNGLPSGRLFSSSVDGSISEWDLFDLKQKVVLDSIGISIWQMAVAPATVLSVDKRIENGLSSEKEESESESEDDSDSEEESHDRLLAAACDDGSVRLYRISDLNKLTYYRSLPRVSGRALSVTWSPDGQRIFSGSSDGLIRCWDVNSCQEVYRITVGLGGQGISSEMCVWSLLSLRCEVLVSGDSTGTVQFWDSQHGTLLESHSNHKGDVNTLAAAPSHNRIFSAGADGQVILYKLSGSTNSSQDLKPSSSQKWDYIGYVKAHTHDIRALTVAVPISREDPFPDDMLPDKSGARKHRKKGKPVDFTYHKWAHMGVPMLISAGDDAKLFAYSVQDFTKFSPHDICPAPQRVPMQMVHKSVFNQTSLLLVQGISDLDILRLNVSTDSSGRASTKPLVRVKSRDSRKIICSAISNTGSLFGYSDQIGLSLFELKKNEIAKSPWSVSRRRLPTLPFAHSMIFSSDCSRLILAGHDRRIYAIDVSNLELVYTFTPCREEQEGESPPMEPPITKLYTSSDDQWLAAINCFGDIYVFNLETQRQHWFVSRLDGASVAAAGFHPWNNNALVISTSSNQVFAFDVEARQLGKWSLLHTNVLPKRYQEFPGEVIGLSFSPSPNSSSVIVYSSRAKCLIDFGKPVEEDEENDLPNGNLSKSLEGKLVNMGLKLGKGSNRKRRLEEYQLEGKSKERKNFEILPSKHPVLFVGHLSKNSIMVIEKPWIEVVKSLDTQPVDRHIFGT
;
A
#
# COMPACT_ATOMS: atom_id res chain seq x y z
N MET A 1 14.74 -28.23 -9.07
CA MET A 1 13.28 -28.20 -8.90
C MET A 1 12.68 -27.81 -10.25
N LEU A 2 11.69 -28.56 -10.75
CA LEU A 2 11.04 -28.25 -12.02
C LEU A 2 9.97 -27.17 -11.80
N GLU A 3 10.01 -26.10 -12.60
CA GLU A 3 9.05 -24.99 -12.51
C GLU A 3 8.03 -25.08 -13.65
N TYR A 4 6.76 -25.15 -13.31
CA TYR A 4 5.65 -25.02 -14.24
C TYR A 4 5.06 -23.62 -14.13
N ARG A 5 5.10 -22.86 -15.22
CA ARG A 5 4.66 -21.46 -15.26
C ARG A 5 3.32 -21.32 -15.94
N CYS A 6 2.44 -20.55 -15.32
CA CYS A 6 1.11 -20.27 -15.83
C CYS A 6 0.84 -18.76 -15.79
N SER A 7 0.40 -18.19 -16.93
CA SER A 7 0.01 -16.77 -17.06
C SER A 7 -1.47 -16.58 -17.41
N SER A 8 -2.24 -17.68 -17.47
CA SER A 8 -3.62 -17.66 -17.93
C SER A 8 -4.65 -17.19 -16.88
N VAL A 9 -4.22 -16.86 -15.67
CA VAL A 9 -5.11 -16.32 -14.63
C VAL A 9 -5.47 -14.86 -14.97
N ASP A 10 -6.75 -14.54 -14.84
CA ASP A 10 -7.23 -13.18 -14.99
C ASP A 10 -6.85 -12.36 -13.74
N TRP A 11 -6.14 -11.25 -13.98
CA TRP A 11 -5.68 -10.35 -12.93
C TRP A 11 -5.62 -8.93 -13.47
N LYS A 12 -6.47 -8.09 -12.92
CA LYS A 12 -6.59 -6.69 -13.28
C LYS A 12 -6.64 -5.86 -11.99
N PRO A 13 -5.51 -5.23 -11.60
CA PRO A 13 -5.51 -4.38 -10.42
C PRO A 13 -6.27 -3.08 -10.67
N SER A 14 -6.91 -2.56 -9.62
CA SER A 14 -7.67 -1.32 -9.67
C SER A 14 -6.73 -0.10 -9.61
N PRO A 15 -6.98 0.98 -10.39
CA PRO A 15 -6.25 2.23 -10.33
C PRO A 15 -6.18 2.84 -8.93
N VAL A 16 -5.10 3.59 -8.65
CA VAL A 16 -4.98 4.36 -7.42
C VAL A 16 -5.36 5.81 -7.71
N VAL A 17 -6.38 6.30 -7.02
CA VAL A 17 -7.01 7.60 -7.28
C VAL A 17 -6.56 8.71 -6.34
N ALA A 18 -6.17 8.37 -5.10
CA ALA A 18 -5.74 9.35 -4.11
C ALA A 18 -4.69 8.78 -3.16
N LEU A 19 -3.80 9.65 -2.67
CA LEU A 19 -2.79 9.36 -1.65
C LEU A 19 -2.90 10.39 -0.51
N ALA A 20 -2.65 9.96 0.72
CA ALA A 20 -2.49 10.86 1.87
C ALA A 20 -1.48 10.28 2.86
N ASN A 21 -0.69 11.16 3.48
CA ASN A 21 0.23 10.77 4.55
C ASN A 21 -0.45 10.89 5.91
N SER A 22 -0.07 10.00 6.83
CA SER A 22 -0.33 10.23 8.25
C SER A 22 0.39 11.49 8.74
N ALA A 23 -0.07 12.03 9.85
CA ALA A 23 0.48 13.27 10.38
C ALA A 23 1.93 13.15 10.86
N ASP A 24 2.39 11.93 11.14
CA ASP A 24 3.78 11.58 11.46
C ASP A 24 4.59 11.13 10.25
N ASP A 25 4.02 11.22 9.04
CA ASP A 25 4.60 10.77 7.77
C ASP A 25 5.01 9.27 7.72
N SER A 26 4.67 8.48 8.74
CA SER A 26 5.05 7.06 8.82
C SER A 26 4.19 6.14 7.98
N GLN A 27 2.96 6.57 7.68
CA GLN A 27 2.00 5.78 6.92
C GLN A 27 1.50 6.56 5.70
N VAL A 28 1.24 5.84 4.64
CA VAL A 28 0.62 6.36 3.43
C VAL A 28 -0.66 5.58 3.15
N ALA A 29 -1.76 6.29 3.07
CA ALA A 29 -3.03 5.75 2.63
C ALA A 29 -3.14 5.89 1.11
N ALA A 30 -3.52 4.81 0.43
CA ALA A 30 -3.76 4.78 -1.01
C ALA A 30 -5.18 4.29 -1.28
N ALA A 31 -6.03 5.17 -1.81
CA ALA A 31 -7.38 4.81 -2.22
C ALA A 31 -7.39 4.31 -3.65
N ARG A 32 -8.15 3.24 -3.89
CA ARG A 32 -8.33 2.65 -5.21
C ARG A 32 -9.73 2.91 -5.76
N GLU A 33 -9.86 2.87 -7.07
CA GLU A 33 -11.13 3.10 -7.77
C GLU A 33 -12.22 2.08 -7.40
N ASP A 34 -11.84 0.86 -6.98
CA ASP A 34 -12.76 -0.19 -6.52
C ASP A 34 -13.29 0.05 -5.08
N GLY A 35 -13.05 1.22 -4.51
CA GLY A 35 -13.44 1.58 -3.15
C GLY A 35 -12.59 0.95 -2.05
N SER A 36 -11.48 0.26 -2.38
CA SER A 36 -10.55 -0.22 -1.34
C SER A 36 -9.55 0.85 -0.95
N LEU A 37 -9.16 0.78 0.32
CA LEU A 37 -8.12 1.62 0.92
C LEU A 37 -6.97 0.73 1.38
N GLU A 38 -5.77 1.02 0.93
CA GLU A 38 -4.54 0.36 1.35
C GLU A 38 -3.76 1.26 2.30
N ILE A 39 -3.29 0.71 3.41
CA ILE A 39 -2.41 1.39 4.35
C ILE A 39 -1.01 0.82 4.21
N TRP A 40 -0.08 1.68 3.83
CA TRP A 40 1.32 1.37 3.63
C TRP A 40 2.15 1.98 4.75
N LEU A 41 2.94 1.16 5.45
CA LEU A 41 3.91 1.62 6.43
C LEU A 41 5.22 1.98 5.74
N VAL A 42 5.67 3.19 5.97
CA VAL A 42 6.96 3.68 5.53
C VAL A 42 7.92 3.57 6.70
N SER A 43 8.83 2.62 6.66
CA SER A 43 9.78 2.40 7.76
C SER A 43 11.19 2.21 7.23
N PRO A 44 12.23 2.63 8.00
CA PRO A 44 13.56 2.11 7.78
C PRO A 44 13.52 0.62 8.11
N GLY A 45 13.63 -0.25 7.13
CA GLY A 45 13.75 -1.69 7.35
C GLY A 45 15.12 -2.05 7.92
N ALA A 46 15.29 -3.31 8.34
CA ALA A 46 16.61 -3.82 8.78
C ALA A 46 17.67 -3.66 7.68
N VAL A 47 17.27 -3.58 6.44
CA VAL A 47 18.13 -3.50 5.24
C VAL A 47 17.58 -2.48 4.25
N GLY A 48 17.17 -1.33 4.67
CA GLY A 48 16.73 -0.32 3.73
C GLY A 48 15.36 0.29 4.02
N TRP A 49 14.92 1.17 3.14
CA TRP A 49 13.65 1.85 3.19
C TRP A 49 12.56 0.93 2.62
N HIS A 50 11.56 0.57 3.40
CA HIS A 50 10.47 -0.30 2.98
C HIS A 50 9.14 0.42 3.02
N CYS A 51 8.37 0.28 1.95
CA CYS A 51 6.93 0.46 1.99
C CYS A 51 6.28 -0.91 2.13
N GLN A 52 5.62 -1.14 3.25
CA GLN A 52 4.97 -2.39 3.57
C GLN A 52 3.46 -2.21 3.56
N LEU A 53 2.75 -3.07 2.84
CA LEU A 53 1.30 -3.10 2.92
C LEU A 53 0.89 -3.68 4.28
N VAL A 54 0.36 -2.83 5.14
CA VAL A 54 -0.11 -3.24 6.48
C VAL A 54 -1.49 -3.86 6.37
N ASN A 55 -2.44 -3.11 5.80
CA ASN A 55 -3.83 -3.52 5.70
C ASN A 55 -4.48 -3.07 4.39
N THR A 56 -5.48 -3.83 3.96
CA THR A 56 -6.43 -3.42 2.93
C THR A 56 -7.82 -3.40 3.54
N ILE A 57 -8.45 -2.23 3.54
CA ILE A 57 -9.81 -2.03 4.04
C ILE A 57 -10.75 -2.02 2.84
N HIS A 58 -11.76 -2.87 2.87
CA HIS A 58 -12.74 -2.95 1.81
C HIS A 58 -13.89 -1.98 2.09
N GLY A 59 -13.91 -0.86 1.35
CA GLY A 59 -15.01 0.10 1.41
C GLY A 59 -16.16 -0.23 0.46
N ASP A 60 -17.11 0.70 0.33
CA ASP A 60 -18.21 0.58 -0.61
C ASP A 60 -17.69 0.70 -2.06
N PRO A 61 -17.88 -0.31 -2.91
CA PRO A 61 -17.43 -0.27 -4.30
C PRO A 61 -18.17 0.78 -5.15
N ASN A 62 -19.32 1.29 -4.69
CA ASN A 62 -20.05 2.36 -5.36
C ASN A 62 -19.54 3.75 -4.97
N SER A 63 -18.79 3.86 -3.88
CA SER A 63 -18.17 5.11 -3.45
C SER A 63 -16.95 5.39 -4.31
N ARG A 64 -17.06 6.35 -5.23
CA ARG A 64 -15.94 6.81 -6.05
C ARG A 64 -15.12 7.82 -5.26
N ILE A 65 -14.10 7.35 -4.58
CA ILE A 65 -13.21 8.19 -3.78
C ILE A 65 -12.52 9.21 -4.69
N SER A 66 -12.58 10.49 -4.32
CA SER A 66 -11.94 11.60 -5.04
C SER A 66 -10.70 12.13 -4.33
N SER A 67 -10.71 12.16 -3.00
CA SER A 67 -9.60 12.69 -2.20
C SER A 67 -9.51 11.99 -0.86
N LEU A 68 -8.31 12.01 -0.28
CA LEU A 68 -8.01 11.55 1.07
C LEU A 68 -7.46 12.72 1.90
N ALA A 69 -7.81 12.76 3.17
CA ALA A 69 -7.27 13.73 4.13
C ALA A 69 -7.00 13.04 5.47
N TRP A 70 -5.80 13.22 6.00
CA TRP A 70 -5.41 12.66 7.29
C TRP A 70 -5.27 13.76 8.33
N CYS A 71 -5.80 13.55 9.54
CA CYS A 71 -5.88 14.55 10.60
C CYS A 71 -5.47 13.96 11.96
N LEU A 72 -4.72 14.72 12.76
CA LEU A 72 -4.36 14.31 14.13
C LEU A 72 -5.47 14.53 15.16
N ALA A 73 -6.49 15.35 14.85
CA ALA A 73 -7.53 15.66 15.81
C ALA A 73 -8.36 14.43 16.21
N GLY A 74 -8.68 14.29 17.50
CA GLY A 74 -9.53 13.22 18.00
C GLY A 74 -8.94 11.82 17.88
N SER A 75 -7.65 11.70 18.01
CA SER A 75 -6.96 10.42 17.88
C SER A 75 -7.07 9.56 19.15
N ASN A 76 -8.22 9.15 19.61
CA ASN A 76 -8.41 8.26 20.79
C ASN A 76 -7.25 7.26 21.05
N GLY A 77 -6.02 7.76 21.20
CA GLY A 77 -4.80 6.98 21.40
C GLY A 77 -4.16 6.36 20.14
N LEU A 78 -4.67 6.62 18.93
CA LEU A 78 -4.02 6.21 17.68
C LEU A 78 -2.99 7.26 17.26
N PRO A 79 -1.68 6.96 17.29
CA PRO A 79 -0.63 7.93 16.94
C PRO A 79 -0.71 8.39 15.48
N SER A 80 -1.36 7.62 14.61
CA SER A 80 -1.54 7.94 13.20
C SER A 80 -2.66 8.95 12.91
N GLY A 81 -3.54 9.25 13.87
CA GLY A 81 -4.68 10.16 13.67
C GLY A 81 -5.87 9.54 12.94
N ARG A 82 -6.78 10.39 12.43
CA ARG A 82 -8.03 10.02 11.74
C ARG A 82 -7.89 10.22 10.25
N LEU A 83 -8.40 9.29 9.46
CA LEU A 83 -8.36 9.31 8.01
C LEU A 83 -9.76 9.49 7.43
N PHE A 84 -9.92 10.50 6.59
CA PHE A 84 -11.15 10.82 5.88
C PHE A 84 -10.99 10.63 4.38
N SER A 85 -12.05 10.20 3.71
CA SER A 85 -12.17 10.19 2.25
C SER A 85 -13.40 10.98 1.81
N SER A 86 -13.27 11.73 0.73
CA SER A 86 -14.41 12.28 0.00
C SER A 86 -14.74 11.44 -1.21
N SER A 87 -15.97 11.53 -1.66
CA SER A 87 -16.46 10.82 -2.83
C SER A 87 -17.16 11.77 -3.82
N VAL A 88 -17.17 11.35 -5.09
CA VAL A 88 -17.90 12.02 -6.16
C VAL A 88 -19.41 11.98 -5.92
N ASP A 89 -19.95 11.08 -5.12
CA ASP A 89 -21.35 11.05 -4.70
C ASP A 89 -21.70 12.12 -3.66
N GLY A 90 -20.70 12.83 -3.12
CA GLY A 90 -20.82 13.87 -2.13
C GLY A 90 -20.74 13.39 -0.70
N SER A 91 -20.44 12.11 -0.46
CA SER A 91 -20.23 11.59 0.89
C SER A 91 -18.82 11.88 1.38
N ILE A 92 -18.68 12.09 2.69
CA ILE A 92 -17.39 12.04 3.41
C ILE A 92 -17.46 10.85 4.35
N SER A 93 -16.48 9.97 4.25
CA SER A 93 -16.35 8.78 5.08
C SER A 93 -15.10 8.86 5.95
N GLU A 94 -15.22 8.40 7.17
CA GLU A 94 -14.09 8.14 8.06
C GLU A 94 -13.71 6.66 7.99
N TRP A 95 -12.42 6.40 8.00
CA TRP A 95 -11.86 5.05 7.97
C TRP A 95 -11.35 4.67 9.35
N ASP A 96 -12.04 3.71 9.95
CA ASP A 96 -11.59 3.13 11.21
C ASP A 96 -10.49 2.09 10.90
N LEU A 97 -9.24 2.45 11.24
CA LEU A 97 -8.07 1.61 11.00
C LEU A 97 -7.98 0.46 12.01
N PHE A 98 -8.69 0.56 13.12
CA PHE A 98 -8.74 -0.50 14.13
C PHE A 98 -9.80 -1.55 13.78
N ASP A 99 -11.01 -1.13 13.42
CA ASP A 99 -12.11 -2.01 13.05
C ASP A 99 -12.10 -2.41 11.56
N LEU A 100 -11.18 -1.88 10.77
CA LEU A 100 -11.10 -2.08 9.33
C LEU A 100 -12.42 -1.78 8.60
N LYS A 101 -13.02 -0.64 8.94
CA LYS A 101 -14.35 -0.28 8.49
C LYS A 101 -14.40 1.14 7.93
N GLN A 102 -15.16 1.31 6.86
CA GLN A 102 -15.58 2.61 6.35
C GLN A 102 -16.88 3.03 7.03
N LYS A 103 -16.95 4.27 7.52
CA LYS A 103 -18.13 4.87 8.11
C LYS A 103 -18.43 6.19 7.42
N VAL A 104 -19.60 6.31 6.80
CA VAL A 104 -20.06 7.60 6.28
C VAL A 104 -20.38 8.52 7.47
N VAL A 105 -19.68 9.64 7.57
CA VAL A 105 -19.85 10.63 8.64
C VAL A 105 -20.62 11.85 8.20
N LEU A 106 -20.67 12.10 6.88
CA LEU A 106 -21.38 13.22 6.30
C LEU A 106 -21.84 12.89 4.88
N ASP A 107 -23.05 13.33 4.54
CA ASP A 107 -23.58 13.31 3.18
C ASP A 107 -23.91 14.76 2.78
N SER A 108 -23.28 15.24 1.70
CA SER A 108 -23.50 16.60 1.16
C SER A 108 -24.72 16.69 0.25
N ILE A 109 -25.59 15.70 0.29
CA ILE A 109 -26.85 15.67 -0.50
C ILE A 109 -26.57 15.72 -2.02
N GLY A 110 -25.71 14.78 -2.48
CA GLY A 110 -25.47 14.57 -3.91
C GLY A 110 -24.59 15.63 -4.62
N ILE A 111 -23.91 16.52 -3.87
CA ILE A 111 -22.94 17.46 -4.42
C ILE A 111 -21.55 16.84 -4.38
N SER A 112 -20.98 16.55 -5.54
CA SER A 112 -19.65 15.94 -5.63
C SER A 112 -18.58 16.77 -4.94
N ILE A 113 -17.68 16.08 -4.22
CA ILE A 113 -16.51 16.68 -3.59
C ILE A 113 -15.28 16.25 -4.38
N TRP A 114 -14.51 17.20 -4.87
CA TRP A 114 -13.33 16.94 -5.70
C TRP A 114 -12.05 16.79 -4.89
N GLN A 115 -11.84 17.65 -3.91
CA GLN A 115 -10.65 17.63 -3.07
C GLN A 115 -10.98 18.09 -1.66
N MET A 116 -10.23 17.55 -0.68
CA MET A 116 -10.26 17.97 0.72
C MET A 116 -8.88 18.40 1.20
N ALA A 117 -8.84 19.35 2.10
CA ALA A 117 -7.61 19.79 2.78
C ALA A 117 -7.89 20.08 4.26
N VAL A 118 -7.01 19.56 5.14
CA VAL A 118 -7.09 19.82 6.60
C VAL A 118 -6.30 21.07 6.93
N ALA A 119 -6.84 21.92 7.79
CA ALA A 119 -6.17 23.12 8.29
C ALA A 119 -4.91 22.77 9.08
N PRO A 120 -3.82 23.55 8.97
CA PRO A 120 -2.65 23.40 9.82
C PRO A 120 -2.99 23.65 11.31
N ALA A 121 -2.17 23.14 12.23
CA ALA A 121 -2.46 23.09 13.67
C ALA A 121 -2.66 24.44 14.38
N THR A 122 -2.34 25.55 13.73
CA THR A 122 -2.25 26.90 14.35
C THR A 122 -3.56 27.70 14.35
N VAL A 123 -4.63 27.21 13.71
CA VAL A 123 -5.81 28.04 13.36
C VAL A 123 -6.71 28.40 14.52
N LEU A 124 -6.75 27.66 15.62
CA LEU A 124 -7.78 27.82 16.65
C LEU A 124 -7.36 28.62 17.91
N SER A 125 -6.10 29.08 17.98
CA SER A 125 -5.64 29.93 19.10
C SER A 125 -6.09 31.40 18.98
N VAL A 126 -6.63 31.83 17.84
CA VAL A 126 -6.99 33.24 17.56
C VAL A 126 -8.42 33.54 17.99
N ASP A 127 -9.37 32.63 17.83
CA ASP A 127 -10.79 32.88 18.17
C ASP A 127 -11.01 33.07 19.68
N LYS A 128 -10.29 32.33 20.55
CA LYS A 128 -10.39 32.50 22.00
C LYS A 128 -9.83 33.84 22.50
N ARG A 129 -8.92 34.51 21.79
CA ARG A 129 -8.41 35.83 22.16
C ARG A 129 -9.39 36.95 21.85
N ILE A 130 -10.26 36.80 20.90
CA ILE A 130 -11.27 37.79 20.52
C ILE A 130 -12.48 37.71 21.44
N GLU A 131 -12.92 36.53 21.87
CA GLU A 131 -14.00 36.35 22.83
C GLU A 131 -13.58 36.79 24.26
N ASN A 132 -12.34 36.54 24.66
CA ASN A 132 -11.83 36.99 25.97
C ASN A 132 -11.44 38.48 26.00
N GLY A 133 -11.31 39.16 24.87
CA GLY A 133 -11.03 40.60 24.79
C GLY A 133 -12.21 41.52 24.96
N LEU A 134 -13.45 41.01 24.93
CA LEU A 134 -14.69 41.79 25.03
C LEU A 134 -15.38 41.72 26.39
N SER A 135 -14.83 41.01 27.37
CA SER A 135 -15.46 40.82 28.69
C SER A 135 -14.65 41.26 29.90
N SER A 136 -13.63 42.12 29.74
CA SER A 136 -12.90 42.63 30.89
C SER A 136 -13.03 44.14 31.04
N GLU A 137 -14.18 44.60 31.47
CA GLU A 137 -14.37 45.79 32.32
C GLU A 137 -15.54 45.52 33.25
N LYS A 138 -15.25 45.07 34.50
CA LYS A 138 -15.86 45.50 35.74
C LYS A 138 -15.47 44.71 36.98
N GLU A 139 -14.87 45.45 37.88
CA GLU A 139 -14.97 45.45 39.33
C GLU A 139 -14.42 44.28 40.17
N GLU A 140 -13.38 44.64 40.91
CA GLU A 140 -12.80 43.98 42.06
C GLU A 140 -13.84 43.73 43.15
N SER A 141 -13.98 42.49 43.62
CA SER A 141 -14.33 42.20 45.01
C SER A 141 -13.79 40.80 45.37
N GLU A 142 -12.95 40.82 46.38
CA GLU A 142 -12.34 39.68 47.03
C GLU A 142 -13.40 38.73 47.61
N SER A 143 -13.33 37.44 47.33
CA SER A 143 -13.69 36.39 48.27
C SER A 143 -13.00 35.08 47.87
N GLU A 144 -12.16 34.64 48.76
CA GLU A 144 -11.50 33.34 48.76
C GLU A 144 -12.56 32.22 48.86
N SER A 145 -12.50 31.23 47.98
CA SER A 145 -12.96 29.88 48.24
C SER A 145 -12.26 28.89 47.30
N GLU A 146 -11.80 27.84 47.93
CA GLU A 146 -10.94 26.77 47.53
C GLU A 146 -11.46 25.91 46.36
N ASP A 147 -10.49 25.34 45.63
CA ASP A 147 -10.44 24.05 44.90
C ASP A 147 -11.66 23.66 44.10
N ASP A 148 -11.48 23.80 42.77
CA ASP A 148 -11.75 22.72 41.81
C ASP A 148 -10.83 22.92 40.58
N SER A 149 -9.77 22.13 40.51
CA SER A 149 -8.91 22.02 39.34
C SER A 149 -9.62 21.24 38.24
N ASP A 150 -10.61 21.82 37.60
CA ASP A 150 -11.02 21.41 36.27
C ASP A 150 -9.92 21.86 35.28
N SER A 151 -9.04 20.93 34.97
CA SER A 151 -8.18 21.07 33.81
C SER A 151 -9.09 21.19 32.58
N GLU A 152 -9.33 22.42 32.12
CA GLU A 152 -9.93 22.69 30.82
C GLU A 152 -9.03 21.98 29.75
N GLU A 153 -9.41 20.77 29.35
CA GLU A 153 -8.85 20.11 28.18
C GLU A 153 -9.12 21.04 27.00
N GLU A 154 -8.06 21.69 26.52
CA GLU A 154 -8.11 22.50 25.30
C GLU A 154 -8.58 21.61 24.16
N SER A 155 -9.84 21.72 23.76
CA SER A 155 -10.40 21.00 22.61
C SER A 155 -9.66 21.46 21.35
N HIS A 156 -8.80 20.61 20.81
CA HIS A 156 -8.06 20.84 19.56
C HIS A 156 -8.92 20.57 18.33
N ASP A 157 -10.06 21.24 18.22
CA ASP A 157 -10.90 21.16 17.02
C ASP A 157 -10.13 21.63 15.78
N ARG A 158 -10.17 20.89 14.68
CA ARG A 158 -9.56 21.27 13.40
C ARG A 158 -10.61 21.49 12.32
N LEU A 159 -10.27 22.31 11.32
CA LEU A 159 -11.12 22.56 10.17
C LEU A 159 -10.69 21.70 8.96
N LEU A 160 -11.71 21.22 8.25
CA LEU A 160 -11.57 20.52 6.98
C LEU A 160 -12.25 21.34 5.88
N ALA A 161 -11.52 21.72 4.85
CA ALA A 161 -12.07 22.37 3.66
C ALA A 161 -12.36 21.34 2.56
N ALA A 162 -13.52 21.41 1.94
CA ALA A 162 -13.97 20.56 0.84
C ALA A 162 -14.35 21.40 -0.37
N ALA A 163 -13.69 21.17 -1.50
CA ALA A 163 -13.99 21.78 -2.79
C ALA A 163 -15.14 21.02 -3.46
N CYS A 164 -16.24 21.71 -3.74
CA CYS A 164 -17.49 21.12 -4.21
C CYS A 164 -17.79 21.46 -5.68
N ASP A 165 -18.51 20.56 -6.34
CA ASP A 165 -18.90 20.68 -7.76
C ASP A 165 -19.85 21.87 -8.00
N ASP A 166 -20.58 22.31 -6.98
CA ASP A 166 -21.46 23.46 -7.04
C ASP A 166 -20.72 24.82 -6.99
N GLY A 167 -19.40 24.81 -6.99
CA GLY A 167 -18.55 25.99 -6.93
C GLY A 167 -18.36 26.55 -5.50
N SER A 168 -18.86 25.91 -4.47
CA SER A 168 -18.62 26.27 -3.08
C SER A 168 -17.42 25.56 -2.49
N VAL A 169 -16.75 26.17 -1.53
CA VAL A 169 -15.83 25.49 -0.61
C VAL A 169 -16.50 25.44 0.74
N ARG A 170 -16.72 24.24 1.25
CA ARG A 170 -17.40 24.01 2.52
C ARG A 170 -16.41 23.70 3.60
N LEU A 171 -16.62 24.29 4.77
CA LEU A 171 -15.77 24.11 5.94
C LEU A 171 -16.51 23.26 6.98
N TYR A 172 -15.82 22.26 7.47
CA TYR A 172 -16.31 21.35 8.50
C TYR A 172 -15.37 21.36 9.68
N ARG A 173 -15.93 21.26 10.89
CA ARG A 173 -15.17 21.15 12.13
C ARG A 173 -15.02 19.67 12.48
N ILE A 174 -13.79 19.23 12.72
CA ILE A 174 -13.44 17.90 13.19
C ILE A 174 -13.32 17.99 14.70
N SER A 175 -14.32 17.46 15.44
CA SER A 175 -14.29 17.43 16.89
C SER A 175 -13.75 16.11 17.43
N ASP A 176 -13.25 16.14 18.68
CA ASP A 176 -12.74 14.95 19.37
C ASP A 176 -13.82 13.89 19.64
N LEU A 177 -15.10 14.28 19.63
CA LEU A 177 -16.25 13.40 19.82
C LEU A 177 -16.62 12.57 18.58
N ASN A 178 -15.70 12.33 17.67
CA ASN A 178 -15.93 11.55 16.43
C ASN A 178 -17.04 12.11 15.53
N LYS A 179 -17.29 13.42 15.57
CA LYS A 179 -18.27 14.08 14.73
C LYS A 179 -17.61 15.06 13.77
N LEU A 180 -17.99 14.97 12.51
CA LEU A 180 -17.73 15.99 11.51
C LEU A 180 -18.96 16.89 11.43
N THR A 181 -18.80 18.17 11.78
CA THR A 181 -19.92 19.14 11.80
C THR A 181 -19.70 20.23 10.78
N TYR A 182 -20.78 20.60 10.07
CA TYR A 182 -20.73 21.76 9.18
C TYR A 182 -20.41 23.02 9.98
N TYR A 183 -19.42 23.79 9.51
CA TYR A 183 -19.03 25.05 10.13
C TYR A 183 -19.49 26.24 9.31
N ARG A 184 -18.98 26.42 8.10
CA ARG A 184 -19.29 27.52 7.19
C ARG A 184 -19.15 27.10 5.72
N SER A 185 -19.63 27.92 4.80
CA SER A 185 -19.38 27.79 3.38
C SER A 185 -18.87 29.11 2.81
N LEU A 186 -17.84 29.05 2.01
CA LEU A 186 -17.39 30.18 1.23
C LEU A 186 -18.41 30.47 0.11
N PRO A 187 -18.50 31.72 -0.36
CA PRO A 187 -19.43 32.10 -1.42
C PRO A 187 -19.27 31.23 -2.68
N ARG A 188 -20.37 30.86 -3.28
CA ARG A 188 -20.41 30.11 -4.52
C ARG A 188 -19.81 30.89 -5.66
N VAL A 189 -19.01 30.21 -6.50
CA VAL A 189 -18.42 30.75 -7.72
C VAL A 189 -19.08 30.15 -8.96
N SER A 190 -18.87 30.75 -10.13
CA SER A 190 -19.49 30.31 -11.39
C SER A 190 -18.96 28.99 -11.91
N GLY A 191 -17.71 28.64 -11.59
CA GLY A 191 -17.07 27.37 -11.95
C GLY A 191 -17.18 26.34 -10.85
N ARG A 192 -16.81 25.08 -11.14
CA ARG A 192 -16.67 24.01 -10.13
C ARG A 192 -15.42 24.27 -9.31
N ALA A 193 -15.47 24.14 -7.99
CA ALA A 193 -14.27 24.15 -7.17
C ALA A 193 -13.60 22.76 -7.28
N LEU A 194 -12.41 22.72 -7.89
CA LEU A 194 -11.70 21.46 -8.21
C LEU A 194 -10.57 21.18 -7.23
N SER A 195 -9.91 22.23 -6.74
CA SER A 195 -8.78 22.12 -5.84
C SER A 195 -8.88 23.10 -4.68
N VAL A 196 -8.33 22.72 -3.53
CA VAL A 196 -8.32 23.53 -2.32
C VAL A 196 -7.05 23.30 -1.51
N THR A 197 -6.47 24.39 -0.97
CA THR A 197 -5.35 24.31 -0.04
C THR A 197 -5.41 25.44 0.98
N TRP A 198 -4.82 25.21 2.15
CA TRP A 198 -4.71 26.19 3.22
C TRP A 198 -3.38 26.94 3.12
N SER A 199 -3.40 28.21 3.54
CA SER A 199 -2.14 28.90 3.83
C SER A 199 -1.46 28.25 5.05
N PRO A 200 -0.13 28.34 5.17
CA PRO A 200 0.60 27.70 6.28
C PRO A 200 0.23 28.28 7.66
N ASP A 201 -0.25 29.53 7.71
CA ASP A 201 -0.75 30.19 8.92
C ASP A 201 -2.21 29.84 9.26
N GLY A 202 -2.90 29.14 8.32
CA GLY A 202 -4.30 28.75 8.46
C GLY A 202 -5.31 29.87 8.36
N GLN A 203 -4.90 31.10 8.04
CA GLN A 203 -5.81 32.26 7.97
C GLN A 203 -6.50 32.37 6.60
N ARG A 204 -5.90 31.79 5.55
CA ARG A 204 -6.42 31.88 4.18
C ARG A 204 -6.65 30.50 3.57
N ILE A 205 -7.61 30.45 2.67
CA ILE A 205 -7.89 29.27 1.82
C ILE A 205 -7.71 29.70 0.36
N PHE A 206 -7.05 28.87 -0.42
CA PHE A 206 -6.96 29.03 -1.85
C PHE A 206 -7.81 27.96 -2.53
N SER A 207 -8.65 28.37 -3.48
CA SER A 207 -9.47 27.44 -4.27
C SER A 207 -9.21 27.65 -5.76
N GLY A 208 -8.98 26.55 -6.48
CA GLY A 208 -8.86 26.51 -7.92
C GLY A 208 -10.13 25.98 -8.55
N SER A 209 -10.55 26.57 -9.65
CA SER A 209 -11.84 26.26 -10.26
C SER A 209 -11.74 25.94 -11.76
N SER A 210 -12.82 25.40 -12.30
CA SER A 210 -12.95 25.08 -13.71
C SER A 210 -13.15 26.31 -14.62
N ASP A 211 -13.28 27.50 -14.02
CA ASP A 211 -13.33 28.78 -14.74
C ASP A 211 -11.94 29.41 -14.98
N GLY A 212 -10.85 28.68 -14.63
CA GLY A 212 -9.48 29.15 -14.77
C GLY A 212 -9.07 30.19 -13.72
N LEU A 213 -9.82 30.33 -12.65
CA LEU A 213 -9.54 31.28 -11.59
C LEU A 213 -9.05 30.57 -10.32
N ILE A 214 -8.04 31.16 -9.70
CA ILE A 214 -7.65 30.86 -8.33
C ILE A 214 -8.17 31.98 -7.44
N ARG A 215 -8.85 31.64 -6.36
CA ARG A 215 -9.39 32.64 -5.42
C ARG A 215 -8.77 32.46 -4.06
N CYS A 216 -8.42 33.56 -3.46
CA CYS A 216 -7.95 33.64 -2.08
C CYS A 216 -9.08 34.09 -1.18
N TRP A 217 -9.34 33.34 -0.12
CA TRP A 217 -10.41 33.57 0.83
C TRP A 217 -9.84 33.81 2.22
N ASP A 218 -10.37 34.79 2.94
CA ASP A 218 -10.13 34.93 4.36
C ASP A 218 -11.08 33.98 5.13
N VAL A 219 -10.53 33.20 6.06
CA VAL A 219 -11.29 32.17 6.79
C VAL A 219 -12.28 32.77 7.77
N ASN A 220 -11.92 33.89 8.41
CA ASN A 220 -12.73 34.49 9.45
C ASN A 220 -13.94 35.26 8.87
N SER A 221 -13.69 36.07 7.84
CA SER A 221 -14.74 36.85 7.18
C SER A 221 -15.50 36.06 6.11
N CYS A 222 -14.94 34.95 5.63
CA CYS A 222 -15.43 34.18 4.49
C CYS A 222 -15.56 35.04 3.20
N GLN A 223 -14.75 36.07 3.06
CA GLN A 223 -14.77 36.97 1.91
C GLN A 223 -13.60 36.67 0.96
N GLU A 224 -13.81 36.93 -0.33
CA GLU A 224 -12.75 36.86 -1.33
C GLU A 224 -11.80 38.06 -1.14
N VAL A 225 -10.52 37.77 -0.88
CA VAL A 225 -9.48 38.78 -0.72
C VAL A 225 -9.00 39.28 -2.08
N TYR A 226 -8.69 38.31 -2.96
CA TYR A 226 -8.31 38.56 -4.36
C TYR A 226 -8.53 37.30 -5.20
N ARG A 227 -8.47 37.50 -6.53
CA ARG A 227 -8.51 36.41 -7.51
C ARG A 227 -7.37 36.52 -8.51
N ILE A 228 -6.89 35.37 -8.97
CA ILE A 228 -5.86 35.22 -9.99
C ILE A 228 -6.48 34.58 -11.22
N THR A 229 -6.25 35.15 -12.39
CA THR A 229 -6.62 34.53 -13.67
C THR A 229 -5.42 33.77 -14.22
N VAL A 230 -5.53 32.44 -14.29
CA VAL A 230 -4.52 31.57 -14.88
C VAL A 230 -4.59 31.69 -16.40
N GLY A 231 -3.44 31.88 -17.10
CA GLY A 231 -3.40 31.91 -18.56
C GLY A 231 -3.42 33.29 -19.24
N LEU A 232 -3.26 34.38 -18.49
CA LEU A 232 -3.07 35.73 -19.07
C LEU A 232 -1.70 35.87 -19.74
N GLY A 233 -1.48 35.25 -20.90
CA GLY A 233 -0.20 35.35 -21.64
C GLY A 233 -0.20 34.80 -23.05
N GLY A 234 -1.27 34.14 -23.47
CA GLY A 234 -1.41 33.55 -24.81
C GLY A 234 -2.51 34.20 -25.63
N GLN A 235 -2.19 34.68 -26.83
CA GLN A 235 -3.19 35.16 -27.77
C GLN A 235 -4.19 34.06 -28.11
N GLY A 236 -5.44 34.25 -27.65
CA GLY A 236 -6.64 33.73 -28.28
C GLY A 236 -6.81 32.22 -28.28
N ILE A 237 -7.28 31.69 -27.20
CA ILE A 237 -8.22 30.53 -27.18
C ILE A 237 -8.89 30.57 -25.80
N SER A 238 -10.18 30.84 -25.74
CA SER A 238 -11.06 30.59 -24.64
C SER A 238 -11.35 29.10 -24.55
N SER A 239 -10.32 28.27 -24.30
CA SER A 239 -10.54 26.92 -23.79
C SER A 239 -10.81 27.06 -22.31
N GLU A 240 -11.82 26.38 -21.81
CA GLU A 240 -12.16 26.30 -20.42
C GLU A 240 -10.94 25.70 -19.66
N MET A 241 -10.13 26.58 -19.05
CA MET A 241 -8.95 26.18 -18.32
C MET A 241 -9.37 25.73 -16.93
N CYS A 242 -8.93 24.57 -16.53
CA CYS A 242 -9.19 24.04 -15.20
C CYS A 242 -7.93 24.11 -14.32
N VAL A 243 -8.07 24.56 -13.08
CA VAL A 243 -7.02 24.51 -12.07
C VAL A 243 -7.18 23.24 -11.25
N TRP A 244 -6.46 22.19 -11.66
CA TRP A 244 -6.58 20.86 -11.08
C TRP A 244 -5.92 20.69 -9.71
N SER A 245 -4.82 21.40 -9.49
CA SER A 245 -4.04 21.23 -8.28
C SER A 245 -3.49 22.55 -7.75
N LEU A 246 -3.51 22.71 -6.42
CA LEU A 246 -2.97 23.83 -5.68
C LEU A 246 -2.11 23.34 -4.54
N LEU A 247 -1.01 24.05 -4.29
CA LEU A 247 -0.10 23.77 -3.19
C LEU A 247 0.43 25.09 -2.60
N SER A 248 0.22 25.31 -1.30
CA SER A 248 0.74 26.45 -0.59
C SER A 248 2.02 26.13 0.15
N LEU A 249 3.06 26.95 0.01
CA LEU A 249 4.37 26.75 0.58
C LEU A 249 4.61 27.67 1.77
N ARG A 250 5.50 27.25 2.69
CA ARG A 250 5.88 28.07 3.86
C ARG A 250 6.57 29.39 3.51
N CYS A 251 7.13 29.50 2.31
CA CYS A 251 7.79 30.72 1.81
C CYS A 251 6.81 31.70 1.15
N GLU A 252 5.52 31.65 1.50
CA GLU A 252 4.47 32.52 0.95
C GLU A 252 4.31 32.42 -0.58
N VAL A 253 4.65 31.28 -1.13
CA VAL A 253 4.45 30.97 -2.55
C VAL A 253 3.27 30.00 -2.69
N LEU A 254 2.36 30.31 -3.60
CA LEU A 254 1.30 29.42 -4.05
C LEU A 254 1.72 28.80 -5.39
N VAL A 255 1.55 27.50 -5.53
CA VAL A 255 1.83 26.76 -6.78
C VAL A 255 0.52 26.24 -7.35
N SER A 256 0.30 26.40 -8.63
CA SER A 256 -0.88 25.88 -9.34
C SER A 256 -0.47 25.00 -10.51
N GLY A 257 -1.26 23.95 -10.75
CA GLY A 257 -1.19 23.11 -11.94
C GLY A 257 -2.53 23.13 -12.69
N ASP A 258 -2.45 23.32 -14.00
CA ASP A 258 -3.62 23.51 -14.84
C ASP A 258 -3.79 22.47 -15.96
N SER A 259 -4.91 22.55 -16.67
CA SER A 259 -5.25 21.65 -17.79
C SER A 259 -4.42 21.87 -19.05
N THR A 260 -3.58 22.90 -19.11
CA THR A 260 -2.69 23.15 -20.25
C THR A 260 -1.30 22.52 -20.07
N GLY A 261 -1.05 21.89 -18.92
CA GLY A 261 0.25 21.35 -18.59
C GLY A 261 1.21 22.37 -18.02
N THR A 262 0.70 23.51 -17.55
CA THR A 262 1.49 24.59 -17.00
C THR A 262 1.49 24.53 -15.47
N VAL A 263 2.68 24.69 -14.88
CA VAL A 263 2.88 24.87 -13.43
C VAL A 263 3.30 26.31 -13.21
N GLN A 264 2.55 27.04 -12.39
CA GLN A 264 2.78 28.46 -12.11
C GLN A 264 3.02 28.69 -10.64
N PHE A 265 3.95 29.60 -10.35
CA PHE A 265 4.35 30.02 -9.02
C PHE A 265 3.86 31.47 -8.79
N TRP A 266 3.13 31.68 -7.71
CA TRP A 266 2.46 32.91 -7.39
C TRP A 266 2.90 33.42 -6.00
N ASP A 267 3.04 34.72 -5.83
CA ASP A 267 3.08 35.34 -4.52
C ASP A 267 1.71 35.17 -3.84
N SER A 268 1.66 34.46 -2.72
CA SER A 268 0.40 34.17 -2.02
C SER A 268 -0.17 35.37 -1.27
N GLN A 269 0.60 36.45 -1.10
CA GLN A 269 0.08 37.68 -0.47
C GLN A 269 -0.65 38.58 -1.45
N HIS A 270 -0.09 38.76 -2.64
CA HIS A 270 -0.58 39.71 -3.64
C HIS A 270 -1.21 39.07 -4.88
N GLY A 271 -1.07 37.75 -5.04
CA GLY A 271 -1.57 37.04 -6.22
C GLY A 271 -0.81 37.36 -7.51
N THR A 272 0.44 37.81 -7.42
CA THR A 272 1.26 38.15 -8.59
C THR A 272 2.04 36.94 -9.10
N LEU A 273 2.14 36.80 -10.43
CA LEU A 273 2.90 35.72 -11.04
C LEU A 273 4.40 35.92 -10.81
N LEU A 274 5.04 34.93 -10.23
CA LEU A 274 6.49 34.87 -10.04
C LEU A 274 7.15 34.16 -11.23
N GLU A 275 6.67 32.94 -11.54
CA GLU A 275 7.21 32.12 -12.63
C GLU A 275 6.15 31.19 -13.23
N SER A 276 6.38 30.79 -14.49
CA SER A 276 5.51 29.87 -15.23
C SER A 276 6.33 28.87 -16.04
N HIS A 277 5.97 27.60 -15.96
CA HIS A 277 6.65 26.49 -16.63
C HIS A 277 5.65 25.58 -17.34
N SER A 278 5.73 25.47 -18.67
CA SER A 278 4.87 24.63 -19.52
C SER A 278 5.65 23.39 -19.97
N ASN A 279 5.93 22.47 -19.02
CA ASN A 279 6.77 21.30 -19.28
C ASN A 279 5.99 20.00 -19.39
N HIS A 280 4.74 19.95 -18.90
CA HIS A 280 3.84 18.81 -19.09
C HIS A 280 3.15 18.85 -20.45
N LYS A 281 2.81 17.69 -20.99
CA LYS A 281 2.09 17.54 -22.27
C LYS A 281 0.58 17.31 -22.09
N GLY A 282 0.10 17.34 -20.87
CA GLY A 282 -1.28 17.14 -20.48
C GLY A 282 -1.56 17.74 -19.12
N ASP A 283 -2.72 17.50 -18.58
CA ASP A 283 -3.21 18.06 -17.32
C ASP A 283 -2.23 17.81 -16.17
N VAL A 284 -2.01 18.82 -15.33
CA VAL A 284 -1.24 18.70 -14.11
C VAL A 284 -2.18 18.35 -12.95
N ASN A 285 -2.33 17.04 -12.69
CA ASN A 285 -3.33 16.53 -11.75
C ASN A 285 -2.95 16.76 -10.28
N THR A 286 -1.64 16.79 -9.98
CA THR A 286 -1.19 16.77 -8.59
C THR A 286 0.15 17.45 -8.40
N LEU A 287 0.32 18.05 -7.22
CA LEU A 287 1.53 18.73 -6.77
C LEU A 287 1.95 18.21 -5.39
N ALA A 288 3.24 18.11 -5.14
CA ALA A 288 3.80 17.78 -3.83
C ALA A 288 5.05 18.61 -3.53
N ALA A 289 5.27 18.95 -2.28
CA ALA A 289 6.48 19.65 -1.83
C ALA A 289 7.39 18.72 -1.03
N ALA A 290 8.70 18.91 -1.15
CA ALA A 290 9.65 18.37 -0.19
C ALA A 290 9.40 18.98 1.21
N PRO A 291 9.77 18.30 2.31
CA PRO A 291 9.58 18.83 3.67
C PRO A 291 10.25 20.18 3.91
N SER A 292 11.37 20.47 3.22
CA SER A 292 12.07 21.76 3.24
C SER A 292 11.40 22.85 2.41
N HIS A 293 10.37 22.54 1.63
CA HIS A 293 9.67 23.44 0.69
C HIS A 293 10.57 24.13 -0.35
N ASN A 294 11.77 23.61 -0.59
CA ASN A 294 12.71 24.11 -1.61
C ASN A 294 12.69 23.28 -2.92
N ARG A 295 11.90 22.21 -2.95
CA ARG A 295 11.65 21.35 -4.13
C ARG A 295 10.17 21.08 -4.26
N ILE A 296 9.67 21.22 -5.48
CA ILE A 296 8.28 20.96 -5.83
C ILE A 296 8.26 19.90 -6.93
N PHE A 297 7.32 18.99 -6.79
CA PHE A 297 7.06 17.95 -7.76
C PHE A 297 5.67 18.13 -8.35
N SER A 298 5.56 18.02 -9.65
CA SER A 298 4.29 18.00 -10.36
C SER A 298 4.14 16.71 -11.15
N ALA A 299 2.92 16.22 -11.31
CA ALA A 299 2.64 15.07 -12.14
C ALA A 299 1.23 15.14 -12.72
N GLY A 300 1.02 14.43 -13.82
CA GLY A 300 -0.25 14.51 -14.52
C GLY A 300 -0.46 13.47 -15.61
N ALA A 301 -1.29 13.84 -16.57
CA ALA A 301 -1.81 12.98 -17.64
C ALA A 301 -0.75 12.49 -18.64
N ASP A 302 0.46 13.03 -18.62
CA ASP A 302 1.56 12.58 -19.46
C ASP A 302 2.42 11.46 -18.84
N GLY A 303 2.05 10.99 -17.62
CA GLY A 303 2.77 9.95 -16.91
C GLY A 303 4.16 10.35 -16.43
N GLN A 304 4.47 11.65 -16.42
CA GLN A 304 5.74 12.21 -15.98
C GLN A 304 5.62 12.81 -14.58
N VAL A 305 6.71 12.69 -13.82
CA VAL A 305 6.93 13.47 -12.60
C VAL A 305 8.03 14.47 -12.89
N ILE A 306 7.79 15.74 -12.63
CA ILE A 306 8.73 16.85 -12.91
C ILE A 306 9.17 17.48 -11.59
N LEU A 307 10.45 17.82 -11.50
CA LEU A 307 11.07 18.50 -10.35
C LEU A 307 11.38 19.96 -10.69
N TYR A 308 10.91 20.85 -9.82
CA TYR A 308 11.33 22.26 -9.74
C TYR A 308 12.09 22.48 -8.44
N LYS A 309 13.19 23.24 -8.49
CA LYS A 309 14.01 23.54 -7.34
C LYS A 309 14.17 25.05 -7.19
N LEU A 310 14.06 25.55 -5.95
CA LEU A 310 14.34 26.93 -5.60
C LEU A 310 15.83 27.18 -5.68
N SER A 311 16.28 28.07 -6.56
CA SER A 311 17.66 28.49 -6.68
C SER A 311 17.90 29.75 -5.83
N GLY A 312 18.74 29.63 -4.79
CA GLY A 312 19.27 30.76 -4.06
C GLY A 312 20.55 31.24 -4.70
N SER A 313 20.74 32.52 -4.85
CA SER A 313 22.02 33.12 -5.27
C SER A 313 23.10 32.87 -4.21
N THR A 314 23.94 31.84 -4.41
CA THR A 314 25.19 31.67 -3.66
C THR A 314 26.28 32.53 -4.29
N ASN A 315 26.19 33.85 -4.16
CA ASN A 315 27.35 34.72 -4.36
C ASN A 315 27.83 35.17 -2.99
N SER A 316 28.92 34.49 -2.58
CA SER A 316 29.77 34.96 -1.51
C SER A 316 30.50 36.25 -1.95
N SER A 317 29.87 37.40 -1.72
CA SER A 317 30.55 38.67 -1.61
C SER A 317 29.67 39.60 -0.78
N GLN A 318 30.25 40.10 0.29
CA GLN A 318 29.72 41.07 1.21
C GLN A 318 29.29 42.32 0.46
N ASP A 319 28.05 42.37 -0.04
CA ASP A 319 27.42 43.64 -0.36
C ASP A 319 25.94 43.54 0.00
N LEU A 320 25.58 44.31 1.02
CA LEU A 320 24.26 44.55 1.54
C LEU A 320 23.36 45.19 0.47
N LYS A 321 22.67 44.37 -0.35
CA LYS A 321 21.49 44.81 -1.06
C LYS A 321 20.45 43.70 -0.99
N PRO A 322 19.26 43.95 -0.41
CA PRO A 322 18.17 42.98 -0.38
C PRO A 322 17.42 43.00 -1.72
N SER A 323 17.83 42.23 -2.71
CA SER A 323 17.05 41.93 -3.90
C SER A 323 17.71 40.84 -4.77
N SER A 324 17.93 39.63 -4.21
CA SER A 324 18.10 38.45 -5.07
C SER A 324 16.76 37.78 -5.17
N SER A 325 16.11 37.90 -6.31
CA SER A 325 14.85 37.18 -6.62
C SER A 325 15.10 35.69 -6.50
N GLN A 326 14.47 35.04 -5.56
CA GLN A 326 14.40 33.60 -5.48
C GLN A 326 13.70 33.10 -6.74
N LYS A 327 14.36 32.18 -7.48
CA LYS A 327 13.86 31.66 -8.75
C LYS A 327 13.61 30.16 -8.68
N TRP A 328 12.49 29.73 -9.22
CA TRP A 328 12.15 28.32 -9.36
C TRP A 328 12.63 27.77 -10.70
N ASP A 329 13.65 26.91 -10.67
CA ASP A 329 14.24 26.34 -11.89
C ASP A 329 13.71 24.92 -12.14
N TYR A 330 13.36 24.66 -13.38
CA TYR A 330 13.08 23.31 -13.88
C TYR A 330 14.40 22.48 -13.86
N ILE A 331 14.38 21.36 -13.19
CA ILE A 331 15.55 20.48 -13.05
C ILE A 331 15.50 19.28 -14.00
N GLY A 332 14.33 18.69 -14.17
CA GLY A 332 14.14 17.53 -15.05
C GLY A 332 12.89 16.74 -14.71
N TYR A 333 12.71 15.68 -15.46
CA TYR A 333 11.55 14.80 -15.29
C TYR A 333 11.98 13.33 -15.25
N VAL A 334 11.10 12.50 -14.67
CA VAL A 334 11.21 11.03 -14.69
C VAL A 334 9.85 10.46 -15.12
N LYS A 335 9.88 9.49 -16.02
CA LYS A 335 8.69 8.79 -16.49
C LYS A 335 8.76 7.32 -16.05
N ALA A 336 7.92 6.94 -15.10
CA ALA A 336 7.79 5.57 -14.59
C ALA A 336 6.42 4.97 -14.90
N HIS A 337 5.38 5.79 -14.85
CA HIS A 337 4.01 5.37 -15.11
C HIS A 337 3.72 5.20 -16.60
N THR A 338 2.87 4.23 -16.90
CA THR A 338 2.37 3.98 -18.27
C THR A 338 1.08 4.72 -18.57
N HIS A 339 0.38 5.20 -17.55
CA HIS A 339 -0.89 5.90 -17.58
C HIS A 339 -0.79 7.20 -16.79
N ASP A 340 -1.91 7.90 -16.69
CA ASP A 340 -2.05 9.15 -15.94
C ASP A 340 -1.66 8.96 -14.47
N ILE A 341 -0.89 9.92 -13.95
CA ILE A 341 -0.60 10.01 -12.53
C ILE A 341 -1.72 10.83 -11.87
N ARG A 342 -2.35 10.23 -10.85
CA ARG A 342 -3.47 10.84 -10.12
C ARG A 342 -3.05 11.53 -8.84
N ALA A 343 -2.06 10.99 -8.15
CA ALA A 343 -1.67 11.48 -6.84
C ALA A 343 -0.16 11.41 -6.60
N LEU A 344 0.34 12.40 -5.88
CA LEU A 344 1.69 12.50 -5.35
C LEU A 344 1.65 12.74 -3.87
N THR A 345 2.59 12.15 -3.14
CA THR A 345 2.82 12.45 -1.73
C THR A 345 4.29 12.27 -1.37
N VAL A 346 4.76 12.94 -0.32
CA VAL A 346 6.13 12.78 0.17
C VAL A 346 6.07 12.14 1.55
N ALA A 347 6.61 10.94 1.67
CA ALA A 347 6.72 10.21 2.93
C ALA A 347 8.13 10.34 3.50
N VAL A 348 8.20 10.50 4.82
CA VAL A 348 9.47 10.59 5.54
C VAL A 348 9.57 9.38 6.46
N PRO A 349 10.54 8.47 6.26
CA PRO A 349 10.71 7.34 7.17
C PRO A 349 11.01 7.87 8.57
N ILE A 350 10.40 7.27 9.59
CA ILE A 350 10.70 7.61 10.98
C ILE A 350 12.14 7.19 11.26
N SER A 351 13.04 8.15 11.31
CA SER A 351 14.37 7.99 11.86
C SER A 351 14.31 8.42 13.32
N ARG A 352 14.92 7.67 14.22
CA ARG A 352 15.11 8.10 15.62
C ARG A 352 16.12 9.22 15.75
N GLU A 353 16.78 9.56 14.67
CA GLU A 353 17.75 10.66 14.57
C GLU A 353 17.08 11.82 13.84
N ASP A 354 17.25 13.02 14.33
CA ASP A 354 16.69 14.25 13.75
C ASP A 354 16.98 14.31 12.25
N PRO A 355 15.97 14.63 11.42
CA PRO A 355 16.19 14.76 9.99
C PRO A 355 17.20 15.89 9.76
N PHE A 356 18.35 15.57 9.16
CA PHE A 356 19.27 16.59 8.70
C PHE A 356 18.56 17.53 7.74
N PRO A 357 18.66 18.86 7.93
CA PRO A 357 18.18 19.81 6.93
C PRO A 357 18.83 19.48 5.58
N ASP A 358 18.04 19.47 4.52
CA ASP A 358 18.47 19.17 3.14
C ASP A 358 19.70 19.97 2.68
N ASP A 359 19.98 21.11 3.33
CA ASP A 359 21.03 22.05 2.99
C ASP A 359 22.38 21.77 3.70
N MET A 360 22.46 20.80 4.62
CA MET A 360 23.68 20.53 5.40
C MET A 360 24.59 19.45 4.80
N LEU A 361 24.24 18.84 3.67
CA LEU A 361 25.15 17.95 2.97
C LEU A 361 26.13 18.80 2.14
N PRO A 362 27.45 18.73 2.41
CA PRO A 362 28.41 19.50 1.66
C PRO A 362 28.34 19.10 0.18
N ASP A 363 27.98 20.06 -0.65
CA ASP A 363 28.05 19.97 -2.10
C ASP A 363 29.53 19.69 -2.46
N LYS A 364 29.90 18.42 -2.62
CA LYS A 364 31.21 18.06 -3.17
C LYS A 364 31.27 18.40 -4.66
N SER A 365 31.08 19.69 -4.96
CA SER A 365 31.25 20.25 -6.29
C SER A 365 32.72 20.73 -6.44
N GLY A 366 33.59 19.80 -6.63
CA GLY A 366 34.99 20.09 -6.90
C GLY A 366 35.66 19.07 -7.78
N ALA A 367 35.07 18.79 -8.93
CA ALA A 367 35.78 18.25 -10.11
C ALA A 367 34.84 18.17 -11.31
N ARG A 368 34.85 19.16 -12.17
CA ARG A 368 34.33 19.09 -13.54
C ARG A 368 35.10 18.00 -14.29
N LYS A 369 34.65 16.75 -14.23
CA LYS A 369 34.98 15.73 -15.21
C LYS A 369 33.81 15.63 -16.17
N HIS A 370 34.05 15.86 -17.45
CA HIS A 370 33.12 15.58 -18.54
C HIS A 370 32.50 14.20 -18.36
N ARG A 371 31.29 14.14 -17.83
CA ARG A 371 30.52 12.90 -17.69
C ARG A 371 29.88 12.63 -19.04
N LYS A 372 30.29 11.53 -19.69
CA LYS A 372 29.50 10.85 -20.70
C LYS A 372 28.10 10.61 -20.11
N LYS A 373 27.04 10.93 -20.88
CA LYS A 373 25.66 10.60 -20.53
C LYS A 373 25.59 9.09 -20.23
N GLY A 374 25.82 8.72 -18.98
CA GLY A 374 25.64 7.36 -18.49
C GLY A 374 24.16 7.08 -18.28
N LYS A 375 23.76 5.83 -18.51
CA LYS A 375 22.42 5.34 -18.14
C LYS A 375 22.14 5.67 -16.67
N PRO A 376 20.86 5.95 -16.29
CA PRO A 376 20.49 6.11 -14.90
C PRO A 376 20.97 4.90 -14.09
N VAL A 377 21.59 5.17 -12.95
CA VAL A 377 22.02 4.12 -12.03
C VAL A 377 20.77 3.56 -11.35
N ASP A 378 20.63 2.24 -11.30
CA ASP A 378 19.54 1.61 -10.59
C ASP A 378 19.48 2.12 -9.14
N PHE A 379 18.28 2.42 -8.69
CA PHE A 379 18.00 2.88 -7.35
C PHE A 379 18.38 1.77 -6.36
N THR A 380 19.54 1.91 -5.72
CA THR A 380 19.93 1.01 -4.64
C THR A 380 19.23 1.47 -3.35
N TYR A 381 18.11 0.86 -3.10
CA TYR A 381 17.24 1.00 -1.94
C TYR A 381 17.98 1.08 -0.60
N HIS A 382 19.05 0.29 -0.47
CA HIS A 382 19.80 0.10 0.76
C HIS A 382 20.61 1.33 1.23
N LYS A 383 20.98 2.20 0.33
CA LYS A 383 21.86 3.32 0.66
C LYS A 383 21.13 4.49 1.32
N TRP A 384 19.84 4.64 1.05
CA TRP A 384 19.04 5.81 1.44
C TRP A 384 18.22 5.60 2.70
N ALA A 385 17.89 4.36 3.03
CA ALA A 385 17.05 4.02 4.15
C ALA A 385 17.67 4.31 5.51
N HIS A 386 19.00 4.17 5.59
CA HIS A 386 19.72 4.48 6.83
C HIS A 386 19.87 6.00 7.06
N MET A 387 19.51 6.84 6.11
CA MET A 387 19.72 8.29 6.19
C MET A 387 18.43 9.09 6.44
N GLY A 388 17.27 8.44 6.61
CA GLY A 388 16.01 9.15 6.82
C GLY A 388 15.61 10.09 5.67
N VAL A 389 16.04 9.78 4.44
CA VAL A 389 15.80 10.63 3.27
C VAL A 389 14.34 10.59 2.86
N PRO A 390 13.68 11.75 2.68
CA PRO A 390 12.30 11.81 2.22
C PRO A 390 12.16 11.16 0.83
N MET A 391 11.07 10.41 0.65
CA MET A 391 10.73 9.73 -0.59
C MET A 391 9.44 10.29 -1.16
N LEU A 392 9.49 10.66 -2.44
CA LEU A 392 8.29 10.99 -3.19
C LEU A 392 7.62 9.69 -3.65
N ILE A 393 6.32 9.57 -3.45
CA ILE A 393 5.51 8.45 -3.91
C ILE A 393 4.51 8.97 -4.94
N SER A 394 4.46 8.33 -6.11
CA SER A 394 3.47 8.60 -7.15
C SER A 394 2.55 7.40 -7.34
N ALA A 395 1.30 7.68 -7.68
CA ALA A 395 0.28 6.69 -7.97
C ALA A 395 -0.60 7.12 -9.14
N GLY A 396 -1.14 6.17 -9.89
CA GLY A 396 -1.94 6.50 -11.06
C GLY A 396 -2.80 5.36 -11.60
N ASP A 397 -3.30 5.57 -12.80
CA ASP A 397 -4.26 4.69 -13.48
C ASP A 397 -3.65 3.34 -13.88
N ASP A 398 -2.33 3.20 -13.87
CA ASP A 398 -1.66 1.91 -14.05
C ASP A 398 -1.65 1.03 -12.78
N ALA A 399 -2.37 1.44 -11.74
CA ALA A 399 -2.50 0.76 -10.46
C ALA A 399 -1.19 0.63 -9.65
N LYS A 400 -0.09 1.20 -10.11
CA LYS A 400 1.23 1.10 -9.47
C LYS A 400 1.54 2.26 -8.54
N LEU A 401 2.44 1.98 -7.61
CA LEU A 401 3.08 2.94 -6.72
C LEU A 401 4.58 2.96 -7.00
N PHE A 402 5.12 4.13 -7.32
CA PHE A 402 6.56 4.32 -7.51
C PHE A 402 7.12 5.26 -6.46
N ALA A 403 8.31 4.92 -5.96
CA ALA A 403 9.07 5.76 -5.04
C ALA A 403 10.29 6.38 -5.73
N TYR A 404 10.55 7.66 -5.42
CA TYR A 404 11.67 8.43 -5.95
C TYR A 404 12.43 9.07 -4.80
N SER A 405 13.74 9.20 -4.93
CA SER A 405 14.52 10.01 -4.01
C SER A 405 14.20 11.49 -4.20
N VAL A 406 13.79 12.19 -3.15
CA VAL A 406 13.52 13.63 -3.18
C VAL A 406 14.82 14.42 -3.44
N GLN A 407 15.97 13.96 -2.90
CA GLN A 407 17.26 14.64 -3.06
C GLN A 407 17.89 14.41 -4.43
N ASP A 408 17.91 13.16 -4.88
CA ASP A 408 18.61 12.72 -6.10
C ASP A 408 17.65 12.25 -7.18
N PHE A 409 16.55 12.98 -7.35
CA PHE A 409 15.39 12.61 -8.18
C PHE A 409 15.76 12.18 -9.62
N THR A 410 16.66 12.90 -10.27
CA THR A 410 17.06 12.59 -11.67
C THR A 410 18.25 11.64 -11.78
N LYS A 411 18.89 11.27 -10.65
CA LYS A 411 20.09 10.42 -10.66
C LYS A 411 19.76 8.95 -10.57
N PHE A 412 18.65 8.59 -9.92
CA PHE A 412 18.24 7.22 -9.68
C PHE A 412 16.96 6.88 -10.43
N SER A 413 16.85 5.62 -10.82
CA SER A 413 15.60 5.09 -11.37
C SER A 413 14.54 5.00 -10.29
N PRO A 414 13.27 5.27 -10.60
CA PRO A 414 12.17 5.09 -9.67
C PRO A 414 12.02 3.62 -9.28
N HIS A 415 11.69 3.41 -8.02
CA HIS A 415 11.47 2.08 -7.47
C HIS A 415 9.98 1.72 -7.53
N ASP A 416 9.65 0.62 -8.20
CA ASP A 416 8.32 0.04 -8.18
C ASP A 416 8.10 -0.62 -6.81
N ILE A 417 7.28 -0.01 -5.96
CA ILE A 417 7.04 -0.46 -4.57
C ILE A 417 6.45 -1.87 -4.56
N CYS A 418 5.46 -2.12 -5.40
CA CYS A 418 4.77 -3.40 -5.46
C CYS A 418 4.54 -3.82 -6.92
N PRO A 419 5.40 -4.67 -7.51
CA PRO A 419 5.24 -5.11 -8.89
C PRO A 419 3.95 -5.89 -9.17
N ALA A 420 3.36 -6.50 -8.15
CA ALA A 420 2.05 -7.14 -8.21
C ALA A 420 1.06 -6.42 -7.27
N PRO A 421 0.61 -5.18 -7.62
CA PRO A 421 -0.34 -4.45 -6.80
C PRO A 421 -1.68 -5.20 -6.72
N GLN A 422 -2.38 -5.04 -5.61
CA GLN A 422 -3.72 -5.59 -5.40
C GLN A 422 -3.84 -7.06 -5.83
N ARG A 423 -3.04 -7.90 -5.19
CA ARG A 423 -2.97 -9.34 -5.52
C ARG A 423 -4.31 -10.04 -5.33
N VAL A 424 -4.54 -11.00 -6.18
CA VAL A 424 -5.72 -11.87 -6.13
C VAL A 424 -5.42 -13.02 -5.16
N PRO A 425 -6.21 -13.23 -4.11
CA PRO A 425 -6.08 -14.39 -3.25
C PRO A 425 -6.25 -15.69 -4.04
N MET A 426 -5.33 -16.63 -3.86
CA MET A 426 -5.33 -17.92 -4.54
C MET A 426 -5.07 -19.05 -3.55
N GLN A 427 -5.76 -20.17 -3.75
CA GLN A 427 -5.56 -21.39 -2.97
C GLN A 427 -5.50 -22.59 -3.91
N MET A 428 -4.51 -23.46 -3.69
CA MET A 428 -4.30 -24.63 -4.52
C MET A 428 -4.64 -25.91 -3.75
N VAL A 429 -5.50 -26.72 -4.33
CA VAL A 429 -5.81 -28.09 -3.87
C VAL A 429 -5.00 -29.07 -4.70
N HIS A 430 -4.16 -29.84 -4.04
CA HIS A 430 -3.17 -30.65 -4.75
C HIS A 430 -3.76 -31.96 -5.32
N LYS A 431 -4.61 -32.64 -4.63
CA LYS A 431 -5.24 -33.91 -5.06
C LYS A 431 -6.72 -33.89 -4.72
N SER A 432 -7.51 -33.30 -5.60
CA SER A 432 -8.93 -33.23 -5.37
C SER A 432 -9.59 -34.63 -5.51
N VAL A 433 -10.78 -34.80 -4.92
CA VAL A 433 -11.61 -36.00 -5.08
C VAL A 433 -12.01 -36.25 -6.55
N PHE A 434 -11.85 -35.26 -7.41
CA PHE A 434 -12.15 -35.32 -8.82
C PHE A 434 -10.97 -35.85 -9.66
N ASN A 435 -10.78 -37.16 -9.65
CA ASN A 435 -9.71 -37.86 -10.39
C ASN A 435 -8.29 -37.37 -10.01
N GLN A 436 -8.08 -37.03 -8.75
CA GLN A 436 -6.80 -36.54 -8.23
C GLN A 436 -6.20 -35.35 -9.02
N THR A 437 -7.07 -34.56 -9.65
CA THR A 437 -6.62 -33.37 -10.38
C THR A 437 -6.32 -32.22 -9.43
N SER A 438 -5.31 -31.42 -9.75
CA SER A 438 -5.02 -30.19 -9.01
C SER A 438 -6.02 -29.10 -9.40
N LEU A 439 -6.59 -28.45 -8.38
CA LEU A 439 -7.52 -27.34 -8.53
C LEU A 439 -6.89 -26.06 -7.99
N LEU A 440 -7.27 -24.94 -8.58
CA LEU A 440 -6.90 -23.61 -8.13
C LEU A 440 -8.18 -22.79 -7.91
N LEU A 441 -8.37 -22.33 -6.69
CA LEU A 441 -9.37 -21.32 -6.37
C LEU A 441 -8.73 -19.94 -6.60
N VAL A 442 -9.41 -19.07 -7.33
CA VAL A 442 -9.01 -17.68 -7.58
C VAL A 442 -10.14 -16.77 -7.17
N GLN A 443 -9.84 -15.86 -6.24
CA GLN A 443 -10.84 -14.89 -5.77
C GLN A 443 -10.75 -13.61 -6.63
N GLY A 444 -11.77 -13.33 -7.43
CA GLY A 444 -11.95 -12.04 -8.09
C GLY A 444 -12.59 -10.99 -7.16
N ILE A 445 -12.90 -9.82 -7.70
CA ILE A 445 -13.55 -8.74 -6.93
C ILE A 445 -14.95 -9.18 -6.49
N SER A 446 -15.76 -9.66 -7.43
CA SER A 446 -17.14 -10.10 -7.16
C SER A 446 -17.43 -11.53 -7.63
N ASP A 447 -16.43 -12.24 -8.05
CA ASP A 447 -16.53 -13.60 -8.55
C ASP A 447 -15.47 -14.52 -7.94
N LEU A 448 -15.74 -15.80 -7.99
CA LEU A 448 -14.90 -16.86 -7.47
C LEU A 448 -14.73 -17.92 -8.55
N ASP A 449 -13.51 -18.12 -9.01
CA ASP A 449 -13.19 -19.08 -10.06
C ASP A 449 -12.54 -20.34 -9.50
N ILE A 450 -13.05 -21.49 -9.91
CA ILE A 450 -12.38 -22.78 -9.72
C ILE A 450 -11.82 -23.23 -11.06
N LEU A 451 -10.48 -23.30 -11.11
CA LEU A 451 -9.72 -23.64 -12.29
C LEU A 451 -9.08 -25.02 -12.10
N ARG A 452 -9.11 -25.85 -13.13
CA ARG A 452 -8.33 -27.07 -13.20
C ARG A 452 -6.95 -26.75 -13.74
N LEU A 453 -5.90 -27.22 -13.07
CA LEU A 453 -4.53 -27.09 -13.50
C LEU A 453 -4.17 -28.23 -14.44
N ASN A 454 -3.70 -27.91 -15.65
CA ASN A 454 -3.15 -28.85 -16.61
C ASN A 454 -1.65 -28.57 -16.74
N VAL A 455 -0.86 -29.55 -16.32
CA VAL A 455 0.59 -29.51 -16.42
C VAL A 455 0.99 -30.28 -17.68
N SER A 456 1.70 -29.62 -18.60
CA SER A 456 2.22 -30.33 -19.78
C SER A 456 3.30 -31.33 -19.37
N THR A 457 3.23 -32.50 -19.92
CA THR A 457 4.27 -33.56 -19.74
C THR A 457 5.55 -33.23 -20.49
N ASP A 458 5.51 -32.24 -21.37
CA ASP A 458 6.65 -31.82 -22.18
C ASP A 458 7.66 -31.03 -21.33
N SER A 459 8.92 -31.12 -21.69
CA SER A 459 10.04 -30.39 -21.04
C SER A 459 9.96 -28.87 -21.12
N SER A 460 8.85 -28.33 -21.65
CA SER A 460 8.66 -26.87 -21.82
C SER A 460 8.39 -26.09 -20.52
N GLY A 461 8.07 -26.79 -19.40
CA GLY A 461 7.74 -26.15 -18.11
C GLY A 461 6.50 -25.24 -18.16
N ARG A 462 5.61 -25.41 -19.13
CA ARG A 462 4.38 -24.63 -19.26
C ARG A 462 3.22 -25.34 -18.60
N ALA A 463 2.37 -24.55 -17.94
CA ALA A 463 1.11 -25.01 -17.41
C ALA A 463 -0.02 -24.11 -17.94
N SER A 464 -1.22 -24.68 -18.01
CA SER A 464 -2.41 -23.95 -18.39
C SER A 464 -3.54 -24.21 -17.39
N THR A 465 -4.46 -23.27 -17.30
CA THR A 465 -5.67 -23.43 -16.48
C THR A 465 -6.88 -23.63 -17.38
N LYS A 466 -7.81 -24.47 -16.92
CA LYS A 466 -9.12 -24.63 -17.54
C LYS A 466 -10.20 -24.27 -16.52
N PRO A 467 -11.07 -23.29 -16.80
CA PRO A 467 -12.16 -22.97 -15.90
C PRO A 467 -13.13 -24.13 -15.78
N LEU A 468 -13.48 -24.49 -14.56
CA LEU A 468 -14.51 -25.47 -14.23
C LEU A 468 -15.82 -24.80 -13.86
N VAL A 469 -15.75 -23.84 -12.94
CA VAL A 469 -16.90 -23.14 -12.38
C VAL A 469 -16.52 -21.71 -12.06
N ARG A 470 -17.44 -20.78 -12.35
CA ARG A 470 -17.39 -19.39 -11.89
C ARG A 470 -18.66 -19.11 -11.09
N VAL A 471 -18.50 -18.66 -9.86
CA VAL A 471 -19.60 -18.24 -8.99
C VAL A 471 -19.50 -16.74 -8.78
N LYS A 472 -20.58 -16.02 -9.09
CA LYS A 472 -20.66 -14.57 -8.82
C LYS A 472 -21.30 -14.33 -7.46
N SER A 473 -20.80 -13.35 -6.74
CA SER A 473 -21.43 -12.89 -5.51
C SER A 473 -22.80 -12.28 -5.82
N ARG A 474 -23.69 -12.33 -4.84
CA ARG A 474 -25.02 -11.73 -4.99
C ARG A 474 -24.88 -10.21 -5.15
N ASP A 475 -25.62 -9.65 -6.12
CA ASP A 475 -25.61 -8.23 -6.45
C ASP A 475 -24.22 -7.69 -6.80
N SER A 476 -23.32 -8.57 -7.30
CA SER A 476 -21.92 -8.24 -7.65
C SER A 476 -21.13 -7.59 -6.49
N ARG A 477 -21.44 -7.95 -5.25
CA ARG A 477 -20.77 -7.44 -4.05
C ARG A 477 -19.32 -7.91 -4.01
N LYS A 478 -18.47 -7.09 -3.40
CA LYS A 478 -17.06 -7.39 -3.22
C LYS A 478 -16.87 -8.58 -2.28
N ILE A 479 -16.08 -9.56 -2.72
CA ILE A 479 -15.69 -10.71 -1.90
C ILE A 479 -14.51 -10.29 -1.02
N ILE A 480 -14.64 -10.49 0.29
CA ILE A 480 -13.61 -10.16 1.28
C ILE A 480 -12.62 -11.30 1.42
N CYS A 481 -13.11 -12.52 1.64
CA CYS A 481 -12.27 -13.71 1.74
C CYS A 481 -12.96 -14.92 1.14
N SER A 482 -12.17 -15.94 0.80
CA SER A 482 -12.67 -17.20 0.26
C SER A 482 -11.83 -18.37 0.74
N ALA A 483 -12.38 -19.58 0.71
CA ALA A 483 -11.68 -20.81 1.00
C ALA A 483 -12.19 -21.97 0.16
N ILE A 484 -11.31 -22.96 -0.08
CA ILE A 484 -11.63 -24.25 -0.68
C ILE A 484 -11.13 -25.37 0.22
N SER A 485 -11.93 -26.42 0.36
CA SER A 485 -11.55 -27.61 1.13
C SER A 485 -10.41 -28.38 0.46
N ASN A 486 -9.62 -29.12 1.24
CA ASN A 486 -8.53 -29.97 0.73
C ASN A 486 -8.99 -31.05 -0.25
N THR A 487 -10.27 -31.42 -0.18
CA THR A 487 -10.90 -32.33 -1.14
C THR A 487 -11.28 -31.65 -2.46
N GLY A 488 -11.39 -30.31 -2.47
CA GLY A 488 -11.88 -29.53 -3.59
C GLY A 488 -13.39 -29.60 -3.81
N SER A 489 -14.12 -30.32 -2.96
CA SER A 489 -15.57 -30.51 -3.09
C SER A 489 -16.39 -29.37 -2.47
N LEU A 490 -15.84 -28.67 -1.50
CA LEU A 490 -16.47 -27.55 -0.82
C LEU A 490 -15.66 -26.27 -1.02
N PHE A 491 -16.35 -25.18 -1.24
CA PHE A 491 -15.74 -23.86 -1.31
C PHE A 491 -16.74 -22.78 -0.90
N GLY A 492 -16.23 -21.67 -0.44
CA GLY A 492 -17.08 -20.58 0.02
C GLY A 492 -16.41 -19.24 -0.04
N TYR A 493 -17.19 -18.20 0.21
CA TYR A 493 -16.71 -16.83 0.34
C TYR A 493 -17.50 -16.07 1.39
N SER A 494 -16.90 -14.99 1.89
CA SER A 494 -17.57 -13.93 2.63
C SER A 494 -17.60 -12.66 1.79
N ASP A 495 -18.77 -12.04 1.69
CA ASP A 495 -18.93 -10.66 1.22
C ASP A 495 -19.22 -9.72 2.42
N GLN A 496 -19.46 -8.44 2.18
CA GLN A 496 -19.72 -7.44 3.22
C GLN A 496 -21.02 -7.66 4.02
N ILE A 497 -21.89 -8.58 3.60
CA ILE A 497 -23.18 -8.85 4.25
C ILE A 497 -23.15 -10.19 4.97
N GLY A 498 -22.48 -11.20 4.43
CA GLY A 498 -22.49 -12.51 5.03
C GLY A 498 -21.73 -13.57 4.26
N LEU A 499 -21.98 -14.80 4.61
CA LEU A 499 -21.27 -15.98 4.17
C LEU A 499 -22.04 -16.76 3.11
N SER A 500 -21.32 -17.37 2.19
CA SER A 500 -21.87 -18.29 1.19
C SER A 500 -21.00 -19.52 1.08
N LEU A 501 -21.61 -20.70 1.22
CA LEU A 501 -20.94 -21.99 1.10
C LEU A 501 -21.55 -22.78 -0.06
N PHE A 502 -20.70 -23.43 -0.84
CA PHE A 502 -21.05 -24.19 -2.03
C PHE A 502 -20.42 -25.56 -2.02
N GLU A 503 -21.11 -26.51 -2.62
CA GLU A 503 -20.63 -27.85 -2.87
C GLU A 503 -20.50 -28.08 -4.38
N LEU A 504 -19.34 -28.52 -4.82
CA LEU A 504 -19.00 -28.87 -6.21
C LEU A 504 -19.23 -30.35 -6.42
N LYS A 505 -20.02 -30.71 -7.43
CA LYS A 505 -20.30 -32.09 -7.82
C LYS A 505 -19.98 -32.30 -9.28
N LYS A 506 -19.45 -33.48 -9.61
CA LYS A 506 -19.24 -33.89 -11.00
C LYS A 506 -20.40 -34.78 -11.42
N ASN A 507 -21.13 -34.36 -12.45
CA ASN A 507 -22.22 -35.12 -13.03
C ASN A 507 -21.73 -35.82 -14.31
N GLU A 508 -21.77 -37.15 -14.35
CA GLU A 508 -21.33 -37.92 -15.52
C GLU A 508 -22.35 -37.94 -16.65
N ILE A 509 -23.62 -37.60 -16.37
CA ILE A 509 -24.78 -37.79 -17.28
C ILE A 509 -25.33 -36.47 -17.85
N ALA A 510 -24.94 -35.31 -17.29
CA ALA A 510 -25.49 -34.00 -17.69
C ALA A 510 -24.72 -33.33 -18.82
N LYS A 511 -25.39 -32.43 -19.58
CA LYS A 511 -24.77 -31.57 -20.59
C LYS A 511 -23.64 -30.71 -20.03
N SER A 512 -23.68 -30.34 -18.74
CA SER A 512 -22.59 -29.70 -18.00
C SER A 512 -22.00 -30.74 -17.04
N PRO A 513 -20.69 -31.02 -17.13
CA PRO A 513 -20.07 -32.05 -16.28
C PRO A 513 -19.95 -31.62 -14.82
N TRP A 514 -20.18 -30.33 -14.51
CA TRP A 514 -20.05 -29.74 -13.16
C TRP A 514 -21.34 -29.08 -12.72
N SER A 515 -21.74 -29.33 -11.48
CA SER A 515 -22.86 -28.68 -10.81
C SER A 515 -22.44 -28.10 -9.48
N VAL A 516 -23.02 -26.99 -9.11
CA VAL A 516 -22.77 -26.29 -7.84
C VAL A 516 -24.06 -26.17 -7.08
N SER A 517 -24.07 -26.65 -5.84
CA SER A 517 -25.20 -26.52 -4.92
C SER A 517 -24.80 -25.60 -3.76
N ARG A 518 -25.69 -24.64 -3.43
CA ARG A 518 -25.50 -23.75 -2.28
C ARG A 518 -25.95 -24.46 -1.01
N ARG A 519 -25.14 -24.38 0.05
CA ARG A 519 -25.51 -24.83 1.40
C ARG A 519 -25.84 -23.62 2.28
N ARG A 520 -26.86 -23.74 3.12
CA ARG A 520 -27.32 -22.69 4.02
C ARG A 520 -26.49 -22.72 5.31
N LEU A 521 -25.73 -21.68 5.54
CA LEU A 521 -24.99 -21.47 6.79
C LEU A 521 -25.92 -20.81 7.85
N PRO A 522 -25.61 -20.92 9.15
CA PRO A 522 -26.23 -20.11 10.18
C PRO A 522 -25.98 -18.63 9.94
N THR A 523 -26.81 -17.76 10.50
CA THR A 523 -26.64 -16.30 10.39
C THR A 523 -25.47 -15.86 11.26
N LEU A 524 -24.36 -15.54 10.61
CA LEU A 524 -23.13 -15.07 11.23
C LEU A 524 -22.70 -13.76 10.58
N PRO A 525 -21.88 -12.95 11.28
CA PRO A 525 -21.32 -11.75 10.69
C PRO A 525 -20.42 -12.12 9.49
N PHE A 526 -20.16 -11.16 8.63
CA PHE A 526 -19.19 -11.38 7.56
C PHE A 526 -17.78 -11.62 8.15
N ALA A 527 -16.95 -12.32 7.40
CA ALA A 527 -15.64 -12.73 7.86
C ALA A 527 -14.50 -12.05 7.07
N HIS A 528 -13.42 -11.71 7.76
CA HIS A 528 -12.18 -11.23 7.15
C HIS A 528 -11.28 -12.37 6.66
N SER A 529 -11.41 -13.55 7.25
CA SER A 529 -10.68 -14.76 6.85
C SER A 529 -11.51 -15.99 7.07
N MET A 530 -11.32 -17.00 6.23
CA MET A 530 -11.96 -18.30 6.35
C MET A 530 -11.02 -19.42 5.92
N ILE A 531 -11.11 -20.57 6.58
CA ILE A 531 -10.34 -21.76 6.28
C ILE A 531 -11.13 -23.03 6.62
N PHE A 532 -10.92 -24.10 5.85
CA PHE A 532 -11.40 -25.42 6.21
C PHE A 532 -10.36 -26.15 7.06
N SER A 533 -10.83 -27.00 7.99
CA SER A 533 -9.96 -27.98 8.66
C SER A 533 -9.36 -28.95 7.63
N SER A 534 -8.22 -29.56 7.98
CA SER A 534 -7.53 -30.50 7.10
C SER A 534 -8.37 -31.71 6.71
N ASP A 535 -9.19 -32.19 7.64
CA ASP A 535 -10.15 -33.29 7.44
C ASP A 535 -11.44 -32.84 6.72
N CYS A 536 -11.59 -31.54 6.45
CA CYS A 536 -12.76 -30.91 5.83
C CYS A 536 -14.07 -31.05 6.65
N SER A 537 -14.00 -31.40 7.93
CA SER A 537 -15.16 -31.52 8.82
C SER A 537 -15.65 -30.18 9.34
N ARG A 538 -14.74 -29.19 9.44
CA ARG A 538 -15.04 -27.88 10.03
C ARG A 538 -14.71 -26.75 9.07
N LEU A 539 -15.51 -25.69 9.13
CA LEU A 539 -15.24 -24.39 8.52
C LEU A 539 -14.99 -23.39 9.63
N ILE A 540 -13.80 -22.78 9.64
CA ILE A 540 -13.37 -21.80 10.65
C ILE A 540 -13.38 -20.42 10.03
N LEU A 541 -13.97 -19.45 10.72
CA LEU A 541 -14.24 -18.10 10.23
C LEU A 541 -13.76 -17.07 11.25
N ALA A 542 -13.04 -16.06 10.80
CA ALA A 542 -12.73 -14.88 11.58
C ALA A 542 -13.75 -13.77 11.30
N GLY A 543 -14.71 -13.60 12.18
CA GLY A 543 -15.80 -12.63 12.03
C GLY A 543 -15.35 -11.19 12.21
N HIS A 544 -16.05 -10.26 11.59
CA HIS A 544 -15.86 -8.83 11.75
C HIS A 544 -16.11 -8.35 13.19
N ASP A 545 -16.95 -9.07 13.92
CA ASP A 545 -17.23 -8.85 15.35
C ASP A 545 -16.09 -9.29 16.27
N ARG A 546 -14.88 -9.57 15.73
CA ARG A 546 -13.67 -9.91 16.45
C ARG A 546 -13.70 -11.28 17.13
N ARG A 547 -14.60 -12.18 16.70
CA ARG A 547 -14.73 -13.55 17.18
C ARG A 547 -14.33 -14.53 16.08
N ILE A 548 -13.91 -15.72 16.49
CA ILE A 548 -13.62 -16.83 15.58
C ILE A 548 -14.70 -17.89 15.79
N TYR A 549 -15.33 -18.30 14.70
CA TYR A 549 -16.42 -19.25 14.67
C TYR A 549 -15.98 -20.55 14.02
N ALA A 550 -16.31 -21.69 14.64
CA ALA A 550 -16.11 -22.99 14.05
C ALA A 550 -17.45 -23.65 13.78
N ILE A 551 -17.70 -23.99 12.51
CA ILE A 551 -18.95 -24.56 12.00
C ILE A 551 -18.68 -26.00 11.58
N ASP A 552 -19.51 -26.95 12.01
CA ASP A 552 -19.52 -28.30 11.46
C ASP A 552 -20.09 -28.27 10.03
N VAL A 553 -19.33 -28.80 9.08
CA VAL A 553 -19.70 -28.76 7.65
C VAL A 553 -20.81 -29.73 7.31
N SER A 554 -20.99 -30.83 8.07
CA SER A 554 -21.98 -31.84 7.82
C SER A 554 -23.40 -31.39 8.22
N ASN A 555 -23.54 -30.85 9.43
CA ASN A 555 -24.79 -30.40 10.03
C ASN A 555 -25.04 -28.89 9.79
N LEU A 556 -23.99 -28.12 9.41
CA LEU A 556 -24.03 -26.67 9.25
C LEU A 556 -24.43 -25.95 10.54
N GLU A 557 -23.98 -26.45 11.68
CA GLU A 557 -24.25 -25.91 13.01
C GLU A 557 -22.96 -25.28 13.57
N LEU A 558 -23.11 -24.24 14.38
CA LEU A 558 -22.05 -23.63 15.13
C LEU A 558 -21.62 -24.58 16.26
N VAL A 559 -20.34 -25.00 16.26
CA VAL A 559 -19.81 -25.92 17.26
C VAL A 559 -19.26 -25.15 18.45
N TYR A 560 -18.40 -24.15 18.20
CA TYR A 560 -17.83 -23.31 19.25
C TYR A 560 -17.41 -21.96 18.69
N THR A 561 -17.13 -21.02 19.62
CA THR A 561 -16.70 -19.66 19.33
C THR A 561 -15.49 -19.32 20.21
N PHE A 562 -14.47 -18.74 19.62
CA PHE A 562 -13.34 -18.20 20.39
C PHE A 562 -13.40 -16.66 20.39
N THR A 563 -13.03 -16.09 21.52
CA THR A 563 -12.75 -14.64 21.65
C THR A 563 -11.26 -14.49 21.91
N PRO A 564 -10.46 -13.96 20.95
CA PRO A 564 -9.05 -13.70 21.15
C PRO A 564 -8.82 -12.74 22.32
N CYS A 565 -7.82 -13.02 23.16
CA CYS A 565 -7.42 -12.15 24.28
C CYS A 565 -5.90 -12.16 24.46
N ARG A 566 -5.34 -11.07 24.99
CA ARG A 566 -3.90 -10.99 25.30
C ARG A 566 -3.56 -11.64 26.64
N GLU A 567 -4.47 -11.49 27.60
CA GLU A 567 -4.34 -12.06 28.94
C GLU A 567 -5.45 -13.08 29.15
N GLU A 568 -5.13 -14.19 29.81
CA GLU A 568 -6.13 -15.19 30.20
C GLU A 568 -7.10 -14.54 31.19
N GLN A 569 -8.31 -14.26 30.75
CA GLN A 569 -9.39 -13.79 31.62
C GLN A 569 -10.34 -14.95 31.91
N GLU A 570 -10.68 -15.15 33.19
CA GLU A 570 -11.74 -16.08 33.58
C GLU A 570 -13.11 -15.39 33.38
N GLY A 571 -13.82 -15.76 32.32
CA GLY A 571 -15.19 -15.30 32.02
C GLY A 571 -15.40 -14.85 30.57
N GLU A 572 -16.65 -14.68 30.18
CA GLU A 572 -17.03 -14.09 28.89
C GLU A 572 -16.78 -12.57 28.91
N SER A 573 -15.63 -12.13 28.42
CA SER A 573 -15.34 -10.72 28.23
C SER A 573 -15.79 -10.25 26.81
N PRO A 574 -16.17 -8.97 26.66
CA PRO A 574 -16.45 -8.44 25.33
C PRO A 574 -15.19 -8.49 24.46
N PRO A 575 -15.33 -8.71 23.14
CA PRO A 575 -14.17 -8.76 22.24
C PRO A 575 -13.52 -7.38 22.12
N MET A 576 -12.33 -7.22 22.69
CA MET A 576 -11.58 -5.98 22.71
C MET A 576 -10.41 -5.96 21.71
N GLU A 577 -9.99 -7.15 21.26
CA GLU A 577 -8.85 -7.29 20.35
C GLU A 577 -9.21 -6.87 18.91
N PRO A 578 -8.22 -6.41 18.11
CA PRO A 578 -8.45 -6.07 16.71
C PRO A 578 -8.94 -7.26 15.87
N PRO A 579 -9.61 -7.02 14.74
CA PRO A 579 -10.10 -8.10 13.87
C PRO A 579 -9.00 -9.04 13.41
N ILE A 580 -9.28 -10.33 13.40
CA ILE A 580 -8.41 -11.37 12.84
C ILE A 580 -8.51 -11.33 11.30
N THR A 581 -7.39 -11.17 10.63
CA THR A 581 -7.33 -11.08 9.17
C THR A 581 -6.73 -12.31 8.49
N LYS A 582 -6.04 -13.17 9.23
CA LYS A 582 -5.45 -14.41 8.69
C LYS A 582 -5.65 -15.57 9.64
N LEU A 583 -5.99 -16.75 9.08
CA LEU A 583 -6.18 -18.01 9.79
C LEU A 583 -5.33 -19.10 9.15
N TYR A 584 -4.72 -19.96 9.98
CA TYR A 584 -3.96 -21.12 9.54
C TYR A 584 -4.22 -22.29 10.49
N THR A 585 -4.42 -23.50 9.93
CA THR A 585 -4.62 -24.74 10.71
C THR A 585 -3.43 -25.68 10.53
N SER A 586 -3.13 -26.47 11.55
CA SER A 586 -2.18 -27.57 11.44
C SER A 586 -2.78 -28.73 10.63
N SER A 587 -1.92 -29.63 10.13
CA SER A 587 -2.38 -30.75 9.31
C SER A 587 -3.17 -31.82 10.06
N ASP A 588 -3.04 -31.88 11.37
CA ASP A 588 -3.77 -32.78 12.29
C ASP A 588 -5.02 -32.14 12.91
N ASP A 589 -5.31 -30.88 12.51
CA ASP A 589 -6.42 -30.08 13.04
C ASP A 589 -6.39 -29.85 14.57
N GLN A 590 -5.22 -30.00 15.21
CA GLN A 590 -5.04 -29.69 16.64
C GLN A 590 -4.87 -28.18 16.88
N TRP A 591 -4.15 -27.48 16.00
CA TRP A 591 -3.80 -26.09 16.20
C TRP A 591 -4.44 -25.14 15.18
N LEU A 592 -4.84 -23.98 15.69
CA LEU A 592 -5.28 -22.84 14.87
C LEU A 592 -4.44 -21.62 15.23
N ALA A 593 -3.73 -21.06 14.28
CA ALA A 593 -3.08 -19.77 14.40
C ALA A 593 -3.97 -18.68 13.76
N ALA A 594 -4.29 -17.66 14.55
CA ALA A 594 -5.09 -16.51 14.13
C ALA A 594 -4.25 -15.24 14.29
N ILE A 595 -4.18 -14.43 13.25
CA ILE A 595 -3.35 -13.23 13.21
C ILE A 595 -4.25 -12.03 12.99
N ASN A 596 -4.14 -11.02 13.88
CA ASN A 596 -4.91 -9.79 13.76
C ASN A 596 -4.31 -8.81 12.73
N CYS A 597 -4.99 -7.72 12.47
CA CYS A 597 -4.57 -6.72 11.48
C CYS A 597 -3.29 -5.96 11.88
N PHE A 598 -2.87 -6.00 13.14
CA PHE A 598 -1.63 -5.39 13.61
C PHE A 598 -0.44 -6.36 13.68
N GLY A 599 -0.68 -7.67 13.46
CA GLY A 599 0.36 -8.69 13.43
C GLY A 599 0.54 -9.45 14.75
N ASP A 600 -0.35 -9.30 15.73
CA ASP A 600 -0.39 -10.14 16.92
C ASP A 600 -0.92 -11.54 16.55
N ILE A 601 -0.38 -12.56 17.19
CA ILE A 601 -0.63 -13.95 16.88
C ILE A 601 -1.30 -14.63 18.07
N TYR A 602 -2.45 -15.23 17.84
CA TYR A 602 -3.20 -16.01 18.82
C TYR A 602 -3.21 -17.46 18.38
N VAL A 603 -2.84 -18.37 19.26
CA VAL A 603 -2.85 -19.80 18.98
C VAL A 603 -3.89 -20.47 19.84
N PHE A 604 -4.77 -21.21 19.17
CA PHE A 604 -5.85 -21.97 19.80
C PHE A 604 -5.62 -23.47 19.64
N ASN A 605 -5.96 -24.22 20.67
CA ASN A 605 -6.06 -25.68 20.59
C ASN A 605 -7.51 -26.03 20.26
N LEU A 606 -7.74 -26.67 19.13
CA LEU A 606 -9.07 -26.99 18.63
C LEU A 606 -9.71 -28.20 19.34
N GLU A 607 -8.91 -29.08 19.95
CA GLU A 607 -9.40 -30.21 20.74
C GLU A 607 -9.91 -29.76 22.11
N THR A 608 -9.11 -28.96 22.82
CA THR A 608 -9.47 -28.42 24.13
C THR A 608 -10.40 -27.22 24.07
N GLN A 609 -10.60 -26.65 22.87
CA GLN A 609 -11.42 -25.46 22.58
C GLN A 609 -11.00 -24.24 23.42
N ARG A 610 -9.70 -24.04 23.62
CA ARG A 610 -9.14 -22.94 24.42
C ARG A 610 -8.01 -22.24 23.68
N GLN A 611 -7.83 -20.97 23.99
CA GLN A 611 -6.62 -20.27 23.60
C GLN A 611 -5.43 -20.88 24.34
N HIS A 612 -4.39 -21.21 23.58
CA HIS A 612 -3.20 -21.87 24.11
C HIS A 612 -2.06 -20.88 24.33
N TRP A 613 -1.88 -19.94 23.38
CA TRP A 613 -0.74 -19.03 23.41
C TRP A 613 -1.05 -17.71 22.73
N PHE A 614 -0.39 -16.65 23.20
CA PHE A 614 -0.40 -15.33 22.59
C PHE A 614 1.05 -14.89 22.33
N VAL A 615 1.31 -14.36 21.15
CA VAL A 615 2.59 -13.77 20.75
C VAL A 615 2.31 -12.36 20.26
N SER A 616 2.89 -11.37 20.92
CA SER A 616 2.81 -9.99 20.49
C SER A 616 3.53 -9.78 19.16
N ARG A 617 3.24 -8.68 18.49
CA ARG A 617 3.83 -8.29 17.22
C ARG A 617 5.35 -8.45 17.18
N LEU A 618 5.86 -9.18 16.18
CA LEU A 618 7.27 -9.50 16.01
C LEU A 618 8.06 -8.28 15.51
N ASP A 619 8.98 -7.77 16.31
CA ASP A 619 9.89 -6.67 15.97
C ASP A 619 9.22 -5.46 15.29
N GLY A 620 7.97 -5.18 15.66
CA GLY A 620 7.18 -4.11 15.06
C GLY A 620 6.74 -4.37 13.60
N ALA A 621 7.09 -5.50 13.00
CA ALA A 621 6.72 -5.85 11.64
C ALA A 621 5.37 -6.59 11.57
N SER A 622 4.63 -6.42 10.49
CA SER A 622 3.42 -7.19 10.24
C SER A 622 3.75 -8.61 9.76
N VAL A 623 2.85 -9.55 9.99
CA VAL A 623 2.99 -10.90 9.44
C VAL A 623 2.59 -10.91 7.98
N ALA A 624 3.57 -11.10 7.09
CA ALA A 624 3.34 -11.16 5.65
C ALA A 624 2.72 -12.50 5.23
N ALA A 625 3.32 -13.62 5.68
CA ALA A 625 2.84 -14.97 5.42
C ALA A 625 3.13 -15.90 6.58
N ALA A 626 2.27 -16.89 6.81
CA ALA A 626 2.46 -17.92 7.82
C ALA A 626 1.93 -19.27 7.35
N GLY A 627 2.23 -20.33 8.09
CA GLY A 627 1.69 -21.66 7.87
C GLY A 627 2.32 -22.70 8.78
N PHE A 628 1.55 -23.74 9.09
CA PHE A 628 2.07 -24.89 9.80
C PHE A 628 2.87 -25.80 8.86
N HIS A 629 3.94 -26.38 9.37
CA HIS A 629 4.71 -27.37 8.61
C HIS A 629 3.89 -28.65 8.46
N PRO A 630 3.67 -29.18 7.23
CA PRO A 630 2.72 -30.26 7.00
C PRO A 630 3.05 -31.59 7.72
N TRP A 631 4.30 -31.78 8.14
CA TRP A 631 4.81 -33.02 8.79
C TRP A 631 5.28 -32.80 10.23
N ASN A 632 5.28 -31.56 10.70
CA ASN A 632 5.53 -31.22 12.09
C ASN A 632 4.44 -30.24 12.52
N ASN A 633 3.34 -30.77 12.99
CA ASN A 633 2.12 -30.03 13.31
C ASN A 633 2.31 -28.94 14.38
N ASN A 634 3.36 -29.07 15.21
CA ASN A 634 3.70 -28.10 16.24
C ASN A 634 4.57 -26.94 15.70
N ALA A 635 5.10 -27.06 14.47
CA ALA A 635 5.96 -26.03 13.88
C ALA A 635 5.15 -25.02 13.07
N LEU A 636 5.00 -23.80 13.59
CA LEU A 636 4.41 -22.67 12.90
C LEU A 636 5.54 -21.80 12.31
N VAL A 637 5.59 -21.69 10.99
CA VAL A 637 6.54 -20.86 10.27
C VAL A 637 5.89 -19.55 9.88
N ILE A 638 6.56 -18.44 10.20
CA ILE A 638 6.07 -17.08 9.95
C ILE A 638 7.14 -16.29 9.21
N SER A 639 6.75 -15.57 8.17
CA SER A 639 7.57 -14.53 7.54
C SER A 639 6.96 -13.17 7.78
N THR A 640 7.80 -12.23 8.21
CA THR A 640 7.39 -10.85 8.47
C THR A 640 7.57 -9.97 7.24
N SER A 641 6.98 -8.79 7.27
CA SER A 641 7.13 -7.77 6.24
C SER A 641 8.57 -7.23 6.11
N SER A 642 9.40 -7.40 7.15
CA SER A 642 10.84 -7.14 7.10
C SER A 642 11.66 -8.33 6.56
N ASN A 643 11.00 -9.32 5.98
CA ASN A 643 11.61 -10.55 5.44
C ASN A 643 12.34 -11.43 6.48
N GLN A 644 12.05 -11.25 7.76
CA GLN A 644 12.53 -12.18 8.78
C GLN A 644 11.69 -13.46 8.76
N VAL A 645 12.31 -14.57 9.11
CA VAL A 645 11.66 -15.88 9.20
C VAL A 645 11.76 -16.42 10.62
N PHE A 646 10.61 -16.73 11.18
CA PHE A 646 10.47 -17.34 12.50
C PHE A 646 9.83 -18.73 12.35
N ALA A 647 10.35 -19.69 13.08
CA ALA A 647 9.72 -21.00 13.27
C ALA A 647 9.45 -21.18 14.76
N PHE A 648 8.20 -21.30 15.14
CA PHE A 648 7.74 -21.47 16.52
C PHE A 648 7.40 -22.93 16.79
N ASP A 649 7.71 -23.40 18.00
CA ASP A 649 7.15 -24.61 18.58
C ASP A 649 5.91 -24.20 19.39
N VAL A 650 4.75 -24.48 18.82
CA VAL A 650 3.47 -24.02 19.36
C VAL A 650 3.11 -24.76 20.65
N GLU A 651 3.37 -26.07 20.72
CA GLU A 651 3.11 -26.88 21.91
C GLU A 651 3.95 -26.42 23.11
N ALA A 652 5.24 -26.16 22.85
CA ALA A 652 6.17 -25.70 23.88
C ALA A 652 6.06 -24.18 24.16
N ARG A 653 5.24 -23.42 23.43
CA ARG A 653 5.05 -21.96 23.55
C ARG A 653 6.37 -21.18 23.46
N GLN A 654 7.24 -21.53 22.52
CA GLN A 654 8.57 -20.93 22.38
C GLN A 654 9.04 -20.88 20.91
N LEU A 655 10.11 -20.13 20.69
CA LEU A 655 10.83 -20.20 19.41
C LEU A 655 11.44 -21.59 19.21
N GLY A 656 11.26 -22.14 18.02
CA GLY A 656 11.88 -23.40 17.63
C GLY A 656 13.42 -23.31 17.61
N LYS A 657 14.10 -24.44 17.76
CA LYS A 657 15.57 -24.51 17.79
C LYS A 657 16.26 -23.85 16.62
N TRP A 658 15.68 -23.97 15.43
CA TRP A 658 16.23 -23.32 14.24
C TRP A 658 16.20 -21.79 14.37
N SER A 659 15.06 -21.23 14.79
CA SER A 659 14.90 -19.77 14.94
C SER A 659 15.74 -19.18 16.04
N LEU A 660 15.91 -19.88 17.16
CA LEU A 660 16.81 -19.45 18.24
C LEU A 660 18.26 -19.26 17.75
N LEU A 661 18.69 -20.08 16.79
CA LEU A 661 20.05 -20.03 16.25
C LEU A 661 20.20 -19.09 15.06
N HIS A 662 19.18 -18.95 14.22
CA HIS A 662 19.35 -18.41 12.87
C HIS A 662 18.50 -17.19 12.53
N THR A 663 17.38 -16.90 13.21
CA THR A 663 16.50 -15.78 12.84
C THR A 663 17.22 -14.44 12.86
N ASN A 664 18.12 -14.22 13.79
CA ASN A 664 18.89 -12.97 13.91
C ASN A 664 20.18 -12.96 13.06
N VAL A 665 20.54 -14.08 12.44
CA VAL A 665 21.79 -14.26 11.65
C VAL A 665 21.45 -14.80 10.26
N LEU A 666 20.43 -14.25 9.63
CA LEU A 666 20.07 -14.61 8.25
C LEU A 666 21.16 -14.13 7.28
N PRO A 667 21.45 -14.91 6.21
CA PRO A 667 22.46 -14.50 5.21
C PRO A 667 22.14 -13.14 4.60
N LYS A 668 23.15 -12.29 4.36
CA LYS A 668 22.97 -10.97 3.74
C LYS A 668 22.18 -11.07 2.44
N ARG A 669 22.43 -12.08 1.61
CA ARG A 669 21.68 -12.34 0.38
C ARG A 669 20.17 -12.49 0.59
N TYR A 670 19.75 -13.04 1.74
CA TYR A 670 18.34 -13.18 2.09
C TYR A 670 17.78 -11.91 2.75
N GLN A 671 18.60 -11.21 3.52
CA GLN A 671 18.22 -9.88 4.04
C GLN A 671 17.94 -8.90 2.90
N GLU A 672 18.64 -9.04 1.79
CA GLU A 672 18.43 -8.29 0.52
C GLU A 672 17.41 -8.97 -0.42
N PHE A 673 16.52 -9.80 0.12
CA PHE A 673 15.52 -10.51 -0.69
C PHE A 673 14.65 -9.52 -1.48
N PRO A 674 14.51 -9.68 -2.82
CA PRO A 674 13.81 -8.72 -3.64
C PRO A 674 12.31 -8.67 -3.36
N GLY A 675 11.86 -7.59 -2.75
CA GLY A 675 10.46 -7.34 -2.40
C GLY A 675 10.03 -8.02 -1.09
N GLU A 676 8.83 -7.67 -0.65
CA GLU A 676 8.20 -8.24 0.53
C GLU A 676 7.73 -9.67 0.25
N VAL A 677 7.93 -10.56 1.21
CA VAL A 677 7.38 -11.92 1.17
C VAL A 677 5.85 -11.87 1.13
N ILE A 678 5.27 -12.59 0.19
CA ILE A 678 3.82 -12.61 -0.03
C ILE A 678 3.20 -13.96 0.23
N GLY A 679 4.00 -15.00 0.35
CA GLY A 679 3.49 -16.33 0.63
C GLY A 679 4.59 -17.35 0.91
N LEU A 680 4.14 -18.45 1.49
CA LEU A 680 4.94 -19.64 1.80
C LEU A 680 4.35 -20.83 1.05
N SER A 681 5.22 -21.73 0.62
CA SER A 681 4.80 -23.02 0.06
C SER A 681 5.66 -24.14 0.64
N PHE A 682 5.03 -25.06 1.35
CA PHE A 682 5.69 -26.20 1.98
C PHE A 682 5.80 -27.39 1.02
N SER A 683 6.88 -28.14 1.15
CA SER A 683 7.06 -29.39 0.38
C SER A 683 6.08 -30.47 0.85
N PRO A 684 5.38 -31.16 -0.03
CA PRO A 684 4.46 -32.25 0.33
C PRO A 684 5.18 -33.55 0.72
N SER A 685 6.50 -33.57 0.78
CA SER A 685 7.29 -34.77 1.11
C SER A 685 7.51 -34.90 2.61
N PRO A 686 7.26 -36.07 3.24
CA PRO A 686 7.41 -36.27 4.68
C PRO A 686 8.82 -36.06 5.20
N ASN A 687 9.84 -36.21 4.35
CA ASN A 687 11.24 -36.08 4.76
C ASN A 687 11.85 -34.72 4.36
N SER A 688 11.03 -33.75 4.06
CA SER A 688 11.50 -32.43 3.61
C SER A 688 11.20 -31.38 4.66
N SER A 689 12.23 -30.75 5.20
CA SER A 689 12.15 -29.57 6.08
C SER A 689 12.18 -28.25 5.32
N SER A 690 11.97 -28.29 3.98
CA SER A 690 12.11 -27.11 3.14
C SER A 690 10.79 -26.37 2.91
N VAL A 691 10.89 -25.04 2.88
CA VAL A 691 9.83 -24.13 2.51
C VAL A 691 10.29 -23.21 1.38
N ILE A 692 9.42 -22.90 0.45
CA ILE A 692 9.65 -21.84 -0.53
C ILE A 692 8.98 -20.58 -0.01
N VAL A 693 9.78 -19.56 0.20
CA VAL A 693 9.34 -18.21 0.50
C VAL A 693 9.36 -17.44 -0.82
N TYR A 694 8.31 -16.70 -1.13
CA TYR A 694 8.26 -15.96 -2.40
C TYR A 694 7.69 -14.56 -2.24
N SER A 695 8.23 -13.66 -3.06
CA SER A 695 7.73 -12.30 -3.27
C SER A 695 7.20 -12.16 -4.70
N SER A 696 6.70 -10.98 -5.05
CA SER A 696 6.35 -10.68 -6.45
C SER A 696 7.55 -10.66 -7.41
N ARG A 697 8.80 -10.62 -6.89
CA ARG A 697 10.03 -10.50 -7.68
C ARG A 697 10.91 -11.74 -7.67
N ALA A 698 10.85 -12.53 -6.60
CA ALA A 698 11.77 -13.65 -6.41
C ALA A 698 11.16 -14.78 -5.57
N LYS A 699 11.84 -15.91 -5.61
CA LYS A 699 11.56 -17.09 -4.77
C LYS A 699 12.85 -17.50 -4.07
N CYS A 700 12.76 -17.97 -2.82
CA CYS A 700 13.88 -18.49 -2.05
C CYS A 700 13.50 -19.83 -1.45
N LEU A 701 14.37 -20.82 -1.59
CA LEU A 701 14.23 -22.11 -0.92
C LEU A 701 14.99 -22.05 0.41
N ILE A 702 14.29 -22.26 1.52
CA ILE A 702 14.85 -22.35 2.87
C ILE A 702 14.68 -23.78 3.36
N ASP A 703 15.74 -24.40 3.81
CA ASP A 703 15.75 -25.75 4.38
C ASP A 703 16.13 -25.67 5.85
N PHE A 704 15.15 -25.88 6.72
CA PHE A 704 15.31 -25.84 8.17
C PHE A 704 16.16 -27.01 8.75
N GLY A 705 16.41 -28.04 7.95
CA GLY A 705 17.27 -29.16 8.30
C GLY A 705 18.75 -28.92 7.99
N LYS A 706 19.07 -27.84 7.28
CA LYS A 706 20.44 -27.48 6.93
C LYS A 706 20.92 -26.28 7.75
N PRO A 707 22.22 -26.25 8.11
CA PRO A 707 22.78 -25.08 8.75
C PRO A 707 22.70 -23.87 7.82
N VAL A 708 22.64 -22.68 8.41
CA VAL A 708 22.76 -21.43 7.68
C VAL A 708 24.24 -21.19 7.41
N GLU A 709 24.65 -21.21 6.16
CA GLU A 709 26.03 -20.87 5.76
C GLU A 709 26.20 -19.36 5.96
N GLU A 710 27.18 -18.95 6.75
CA GLU A 710 27.64 -17.58 6.79
C GLU A 710 28.18 -17.23 5.40
N ASP A 711 27.84 -16.04 4.90
CA ASP A 711 28.43 -15.55 3.65
C ASP A 711 29.94 -15.45 3.90
N GLU A 712 30.75 -16.26 3.23
CA GLU A 712 32.20 -16.13 3.25
C GLU A 712 32.52 -14.67 2.89
N GLU A 713 32.90 -13.85 3.88
CA GLU A 713 33.56 -12.58 3.64
C GLU A 713 34.86 -12.92 2.92
N ASN A 714 34.83 -12.86 1.58
CA ASN A 714 36.06 -12.79 0.83
C ASN A 714 36.81 -11.54 1.29
N ASP A 715 37.80 -11.74 2.14
CA ASP A 715 38.85 -10.79 2.46
C ASP A 715 39.57 -10.35 1.18
N LEU A 716 38.97 -9.49 0.39
CA LEU A 716 39.59 -8.76 -0.68
C LEU A 716 39.49 -7.27 -0.39
N PRO A 717 40.63 -6.56 -0.36
CA PRO A 717 40.64 -5.16 0.03
C PRO A 717 39.89 -4.31 -0.99
N ASN A 718 38.89 -3.59 -0.53
CA ASN A 718 38.26 -2.41 -1.12
C ASN A 718 37.97 -2.43 -2.63
N GLY A 719 36.75 -2.66 -2.98
CA GLY A 719 36.15 -2.10 -4.17
C GLY A 719 35.78 -3.09 -5.26
N ASN A 720 34.75 -3.91 -5.08
CA ASN A 720 33.99 -4.50 -6.21
C ASN A 720 32.88 -5.50 -5.79
N LEU A 721 32.27 -5.34 -4.61
CA LEU A 721 31.21 -6.29 -4.18
C LEU A 721 29.85 -6.08 -4.84
N SER A 722 29.64 -4.95 -5.54
CA SER A 722 28.41 -4.67 -6.30
C SER A 722 28.33 -5.39 -7.66
N LYS A 723 29.46 -5.85 -8.19
CA LYS A 723 29.54 -6.38 -9.57
C LYS A 723 29.05 -7.85 -9.75
N SER A 724 28.97 -8.64 -8.70
CA SER A 724 28.61 -10.07 -8.84
C SER A 724 27.09 -10.29 -8.91
N LEU A 725 26.30 -9.52 -8.18
CA LEU A 725 24.81 -9.55 -8.28
C LEU A 725 24.32 -8.70 -9.46
N GLU A 726 24.95 -7.56 -9.72
CA GLU A 726 24.67 -6.71 -10.89
C GLU A 726 24.94 -7.47 -12.20
N GLY A 727 26.01 -8.26 -12.28
CA GLY A 727 26.33 -9.06 -13.47
C GLY A 727 25.31 -10.14 -13.81
N LYS A 728 24.57 -10.67 -12.85
CA LYS A 728 23.50 -11.66 -13.08
C LYS A 728 22.13 -11.02 -13.37
N LEU A 729 21.85 -9.85 -12.85
CA LEU A 729 20.61 -9.09 -13.11
C LEU A 729 20.65 -8.34 -14.45
N VAL A 730 21.80 -7.84 -14.84
CA VAL A 730 22.00 -7.09 -16.10
C VAL A 730 22.00 -8.03 -17.34
N ASN A 731 22.38 -9.29 -17.20
CA ASN A 731 22.37 -10.24 -18.32
C ASN A 731 20.98 -10.80 -18.69
N MET A 732 19.91 -10.43 -18.01
CA MET A 732 18.54 -10.90 -18.32
C MET A 732 17.67 -9.91 -19.11
N GLY A 733 18.16 -8.76 -19.48
CA GLY A 733 17.34 -7.81 -20.24
C GLY A 733 18.09 -6.69 -20.92
N LEU A 734 18.88 -6.95 -21.93
CA LEU A 734 19.01 -6.10 -23.12
C LEU A 734 20.16 -6.61 -24.01
N LYS A 735 19.79 -7.23 -25.09
CA LYS A 735 20.69 -7.46 -26.23
C LYS A 735 20.90 -6.13 -26.95
N LEU A 736 22.16 -5.74 -27.16
CA LEU A 736 22.64 -5.28 -28.47
C LEU A 736 24.17 -5.13 -28.41
N GLY A 737 24.84 -5.85 -29.29
CA GLY A 737 26.28 -5.65 -29.54
C GLY A 737 27.01 -6.93 -29.81
N LYS A 738 27.22 -7.22 -31.12
CA LYS A 738 27.99 -8.31 -31.69
C LYS A 738 29.41 -8.41 -31.14
N GLY A 739 29.84 -9.62 -30.85
CA GLY A 739 31.25 -9.94 -30.83
C GLY A 739 31.66 -11.08 -29.90
N SER A 740 31.92 -12.25 -30.50
CA SER A 740 32.90 -13.24 -30.02
C SER A 740 32.74 -13.83 -28.62
N ASN A 741 32.05 -14.92 -28.48
CA ASN A 741 32.24 -15.84 -27.37
C ASN A 741 31.82 -17.30 -27.73
N ARG A 742 32.54 -17.87 -28.69
CA ARG A 742 32.37 -19.30 -29.04
C ARG A 742 33.19 -20.25 -28.14
N LYS A 743 34.13 -19.70 -27.32
CA LYS A 743 34.97 -20.51 -26.43
C LYS A 743 34.41 -20.79 -25.03
N ARG A 744 33.54 -19.97 -24.50
CA ARG A 744 32.94 -20.19 -23.15
C ARG A 744 31.83 -21.24 -23.13
N ARG A 745 31.23 -21.55 -24.25
CA ARG A 745 30.14 -22.52 -24.34
C ARG A 745 30.55 -23.98 -24.26
N LEU A 746 31.84 -24.28 -24.52
CA LEU A 746 32.36 -25.68 -24.47
C LEU A 746 32.78 -26.10 -23.05
N GLU A 747 33.12 -25.15 -22.17
CA GLU A 747 33.47 -25.46 -20.77
C GLU A 747 32.26 -25.66 -19.88
N GLU A 748 31.12 -25.03 -20.19
CA GLU A 748 29.84 -25.25 -19.48
C GLU A 748 29.23 -26.65 -19.74
N TYR A 749 29.46 -27.27 -20.90
CA TYR A 749 28.91 -28.60 -21.23
C TYR A 749 29.67 -29.77 -20.56
N GLN A 750 30.86 -29.55 -20.05
CA GLN A 750 31.63 -30.61 -19.37
C GLN A 750 31.45 -30.65 -17.84
N LEU A 751 30.69 -29.74 -17.26
CA LEU A 751 30.42 -29.68 -15.83
C LEU A 751 29.01 -30.16 -15.40
N GLU A 752 28.19 -30.65 -16.36
CA GLU A 752 26.81 -31.10 -16.09
C GLU A 752 26.69 -32.48 -15.43
N GLY A 753 27.79 -33.12 -15.06
CA GLY A 753 27.82 -34.45 -14.46
C GLY A 753 27.87 -34.55 -12.95
N LYS A 754 27.99 -33.43 -12.21
CA LYS A 754 27.90 -33.43 -10.75
C LYS A 754 26.63 -32.68 -10.36
N SER A 755 25.70 -33.41 -9.73
CA SER A 755 24.54 -32.79 -9.08
C SER A 755 25.02 -31.71 -8.10
N LYS A 756 24.99 -30.45 -8.49
CA LYS A 756 25.29 -29.35 -7.61
C LYS A 756 24.27 -29.42 -6.46
N GLU A 757 24.72 -29.78 -5.28
CA GLU A 757 23.93 -29.65 -4.06
C GLU A 757 23.47 -28.20 -3.97
N ARG A 758 22.16 -27.98 -3.94
CA ARG A 758 21.61 -26.61 -3.87
C ARG A 758 21.98 -26.00 -2.54
N LYS A 759 22.53 -24.79 -2.59
CA LYS A 759 22.83 -24.00 -1.39
C LYS A 759 21.52 -23.60 -0.71
N ASN A 760 21.53 -23.61 0.62
CA ASN A 760 20.44 -23.05 1.42
C ASN A 760 20.31 -21.53 1.12
N PHE A 761 19.11 -20.97 1.19
CA PHE A 761 18.83 -19.56 0.84
C PHE A 761 19.22 -19.16 -0.60
N GLU A 762 19.06 -20.05 -1.57
CA GLU A 762 19.25 -19.71 -2.98
C GLU A 762 18.07 -18.87 -3.48
N ILE A 763 18.36 -17.62 -3.92
CA ILE A 763 17.37 -16.70 -4.45
C ILE A 763 17.25 -16.85 -5.95
N LEU A 764 16.03 -17.13 -6.42
CA LEU A 764 15.69 -17.26 -7.83
C LEU A 764 14.82 -16.08 -8.25
N PRO A 765 15.35 -15.07 -8.97
CA PRO A 765 14.58 -13.94 -9.44
C PRO A 765 13.54 -14.36 -10.49
N SER A 766 12.40 -13.69 -10.49
CA SER A 766 11.33 -13.89 -11.45
C SER A 766 11.34 -12.79 -12.51
N LYS A 767 11.08 -13.15 -13.77
CA LYS A 767 11.04 -12.20 -14.89
C LYS A 767 9.76 -11.35 -14.88
N HIS A 768 8.66 -11.97 -14.48
CA HIS A 768 7.34 -11.36 -14.44
C HIS A 768 6.83 -11.30 -12.99
N PRO A 769 5.91 -10.41 -12.65
CA PRO A 769 5.30 -10.37 -11.33
C PRO A 769 4.69 -11.72 -10.96
N VAL A 770 5.16 -12.29 -9.84
CA VAL A 770 4.66 -13.55 -9.29
C VAL A 770 3.45 -13.26 -8.44
N LEU A 771 2.36 -13.94 -8.71
CA LEU A 771 1.11 -13.84 -7.98
C LEU A 771 0.96 -14.96 -6.94
N PHE A 772 1.41 -16.18 -7.29
CA PHE A 772 1.29 -17.36 -6.43
C PHE A 772 2.36 -18.40 -6.75
N VAL A 773 2.85 -19.09 -5.72
CA VAL A 773 3.73 -20.27 -5.83
C VAL A 773 3.18 -21.39 -4.96
N GLY A 774 3.05 -22.57 -5.54
CA GLY A 774 2.60 -23.77 -4.81
C GLY A 774 3.37 -25.01 -5.24
N HIS A 775 3.69 -25.91 -4.30
CA HIS A 775 4.28 -27.20 -4.63
C HIS A 775 3.27 -28.11 -5.32
N LEU A 776 3.67 -28.74 -6.42
CA LEU A 776 2.93 -29.83 -7.07
C LEU A 776 3.44 -31.21 -6.65
N SER A 777 4.74 -31.30 -6.38
CA SER A 777 5.40 -32.50 -5.87
C SER A 777 6.69 -32.12 -5.14
N LYS A 778 7.42 -33.10 -4.58
CA LYS A 778 8.73 -32.87 -3.97
C LYS A 778 9.69 -32.06 -4.83
N ASN A 779 9.67 -32.30 -6.15
CA ASN A 779 10.63 -31.74 -7.10
C ASN A 779 10.01 -30.77 -8.10
N SER A 780 8.74 -30.42 -7.95
CA SER A 780 8.05 -29.53 -8.90
C SER A 780 7.16 -28.50 -8.20
N ILE A 781 7.15 -27.30 -8.75
CA ILE A 781 6.33 -26.18 -8.30
C ILE A 781 5.52 -25.59 -9.44
N MET A 782 4.34 -25.09 -9.09
CA MET A 782 3.53 -24.21 -9.93
C MET A 782 3.88 -22.77 -9.60
N VAL A 783 4.13 -21.96 -10.62
CA VAL A 783 4.33 -20.52 -10.50
C VAL A 783 3.28 -19.82 -11.35
N ILE A 784 2.42 -19.02 -10.71
CA ILE A 784 1.46 -18.17 -11.41
C ILE A 784 2.07 -16.79 -11.49
N GLU A 785 2.32 -16.33 -12.70
CA GLU A 785 2.91 -15.03 -12.99
C GLU A 785 2.16 -14.36 -14.15
N LYS A 786 2.16 -13.04 -14.23
CA LYS A 786 1.57 -12.34 -15.37
C LYS A 786 2.51 -11.27 -15.90
N PRO A 787 2.81 -11.28 -17.22
CA PRO A 787 3.57 -10.22 -17.85
C PRO A 787 2.87 -8.87 -17.68
N TRP A 788 3.60 -7.85 -17.20
CA TRP A 788 3.00 -6.54 -16.95
C TRP A 788 2.38 -5.91 -18.21
N ILE A 789 2.98 -6.16 -19.38
CA ILE A 789 2.44 -5.68 -20.65
C ILE A 789 1.04 -6.23 -20.99
N GLU A 790 0.71 -7.44 -20.51
CA GLU A 790 -0.64 -8.01 -20.66
C GLU A 790 -1.64 -7.32 -19.71
N VAL A 791 -1.17 -6.95 -18.51
CA VAL A 791 -1.96 -6.21 -17.53
C VAL A 791 -2.28 -4.81 -18.07
N VAL A 792 -1.27 -4.09 -18.60
CA VAL A 792 -1.45 -2.76 -19.21
C VAL A 792 -2.51 -2.79 -20.31
N LYS A 793 -2.53 -3.84 -21.14
CA LYS A 793 -3.54 -4.00 -22.20
C LYS A 793 -4.96 -4.27 -21.68
N SER A 794 -5.10 -4.74 -20.46
CA SER A 794 -6.39 -5.06 -19.83
C SER A 794 -6.95 -3.91 -18.98
N LEU A 795 -6.17 -2.85 -18.73
CA LEU A 795 -6.63 -1.67 -18.01
C LEU A 795 -7.68 -0.89 -18.82
N ASP A 796 -8.59 -0.22 -18.13
CA ASP A 796 -9.72 0.50 -18.76
C ASP A 796 -9.25 1.79 -19.43
N THR A 797 -8.22 2.42 -18.88
CA THR A 797 -7.60 3.63 -19.43
C THR A 797 -6.56 3.30 -20.49
N GLN A 798 -6.32 4.23 -21.41
CA GLN A 798 -5.32 4.02 -22.46
C GLN A 798 -3.94 4.46 -21.97
N PRO A 799 -2.87 3.70 -22.29
CA PRO A 799 -1.52 4.11 -21.95
C PRO A 799 -1.11 5.37 -22.71
N VAL A 800 -0.31 6.21 -22.05
CA VAL A 800 0.17 7.50 -22.59
C VAL A 800 0.98 7.31 -23.88
N ASP A 801 1.84 6.28 -23.92
CA ASP A 801 2.67 5.96 -25.10
C ASP A 801 2.17 4.67 -25.80
N ARG A 802 1.15 4.80 -26.63
CA ARG A 802 0.52 3.66 -27.32
C ARG A 802 1.49 2.83 -28.15
N HIS A 803 2.44 3.46 -28.84
CA HIS A 803 3.41 2.77 -29.71
C HIS A 803 4.37 1.85 -28.93
N ILE A 804 4.71 2.18 -27.68
CA ILE A 804 5.59 1.38 -26.84
C ILE A 804 4.89 0.14 -26.32
N PHE A 805 3.57 0.23 -26.05
CA PHE A 805 2.78 -0.86 -25.46
C PHE A 805 2.00 -1.69 -26.48
N GLY A 806 2.15 -1.38 -27.77
CA GLY A 806 1.53 -2.14 -28.87
C GLY A 806 -0.01 -2.06 -28.90
N THR A 807 -0.56 -0.94 -28.47
CA THR A 807 -2.01 -0.63 -28.52
C THR A 807 -2.36 0.22 -29.72
#